data_a82345b431db72414591bdf1faa7738a
#
_entry.id   a82345b431db72414591bdf1faa7738a
#
_cell.length_a   1.000
_cell.length_b   1.000
_cell.length_c   1.000
_cell.angle_alpha   90.00
_cell.angle_beta   90.00
_cell.angle_gamma   90.00
#
_symmetry.space_group_name_H-M   'P 1'
#
loop_
_entity.id
_entity.type
_entity.pdbx_description
1 polymer ?
#
loop_
_entity_poly.entity_id
_entity_poly.type
_entity_poly.pdbx_seq_one_letter_code
_entity_poly.pdbx_strand_id
1 'polypeptide(L)'
;MARILTSPVATGAPGIPPRWTRSAKDAVCTAYSAASRLWFTTSAGMVNEIYFPTIDTPQVRDLQFLITDGETFFHEERRDLPSTTEYLANVGLGVKIVSHSPDGRYHIFKEIITDPHQPTLLVNTRLEGDEELLKKLHLYVLLAPHLCVGGWGNNGYLTHIVGHEFLTANRDGVWLAMAATEPFLRTSCGYVGNTDGWQDLHANFKMDYQFAAALDGNIALTAEIDLRKGYSFTLGIGFGRELNRAVTTLYQSLAEPFEMQRARFLEQWTRASKDFLPLEKYSGDAGALYRRSRELLLAHEDKTYPGAIIASMSIPWGEAKSDDDLGGYHLVWTRDMVNSVTGLAASGDVATALRALIYLACAQRHDGGFPQNFWIDGRPYWNGIQLDEVSFPIMLAWRMHKARLLKGLDPYPMVLRAAHFLVENGPPTPQERWEENAGYSPSTLAANIAGLVCAACFARDRGDVVTARFLEEYADFLEANIETWTVTNEGFLVPGIKRHYVRINPIDVADPDADESIEGKRVFIHNRGPGQQAEFPVAEIVDGGFLELVRYGIRKAGDPLMEDSLRVIDAVLKTDFPAGPCWRRYTHDGYGQRDGGGPFLGWGRGRPWPLLTGERGHYELAAGRDPAPYIRAIERFANSTQLLPEQIWDQPDLPRRLLKYGNQTGAATPLMWAHAEYIKLLRSTCDGRIFDMIDEVRDRYLSPGRKPSRLIVWKANRRVKSVAPGDRLRIQSKQGFTLHWSSDEWQHVNDTGSIATPLGFEYVDLDVAADARAPIRFTFNWRETRSWEGRDYAVTIAG
;
A
#
# COMPACT_ATOMS: atom_id res chain seq x y z
N MET A 1 3.99 -14.65 -42.75
CA MET A 1 2.71 -14.07 -42.27
C MET A 1 2.25 -14.95 -41.12
N ALA A 2 1.81 -14.39 -40.01
CA ALA A 2 1.26 -15.14 -38.87
C ALA A 2 -0.02 -15.87 -39.27
N ARG A 3 -0.15 -17.15 -38.91
CA ARG A 3 -1.35 -17.96 -39.13
C ARG A 3 -1.91 -18.36 -37.74
N ILE A 4 -2.99 -17.73 -37.32
CA ILE A 4 -3.73 -18.08 -36.15
C ILE A 4 -4.70 -19.21 -36.50
N LEU A 5 -4.67 -20.31 -35.77
CA LEU A 5 -5.59 -21.41 -35.92
C LEU A 5 -6.82 -21.20 -35.06
N THR A 6 -8.00 -21.26 -35.67
CA THR A 6 -9.30 -21.03 -35.01
C THR A 6 -10.14 -22.29 -34.93
N SER A 7 -9.62 -23.45 -35.33
CA SER A 7 -10.32 -24.75 -35.34
C SER A 7 -9.31 -25.88 -35.18
N PRO A 8 -9.61 -26.92 -34.38
CA PRO A 8 -10.83 -27.10 -33.61
C PRO A 8 -10.93 -26.14 -32.39
N VAL A 9 -12.13 -25.66 -32.09
CA VAL A 9 -12.43 -24.86 -30.89
C VAL A 9 -12.74 -25.78 -29.71
N ALA A 10 -12.23 -25.44 -28.52
CA ALA A 10 -12.52 -26.17 -27.29
C ALA A 10 -14.01 -26.09 -26.93
N THR A 11 -14.51 -27.19 -26.32
CA THR A 11 -15.86 -27.23 -25.74
C THR A 11 -15.80 -26.75 -24.28
N GLY A 12 -16.95 -26.41 -23.65
CA GLY A 12 -17.03 -26.06 -22.25
C GLY A 12 -16.85 -24.58 -21.93
N ALA A 13 -17.07 -23.69 -22.94
CA ALA A 13 -17.13 -22.25 -22.72
C ALA A 13 -18.21 -21.86 -21.68
N PRO A 14 -18.00 -20.81 -20.91
CA PRO A 14 -16.81 -19.95 -20.84
C PRO A 14 -15.75 -20.40 -19.79
N GLY A 15 -15.83 -21.61 -19.26
CA GLY A 15 -15.06 -22.12 -18.14
C GLY A 15 -15.69 -21.82 -16.78
N ILE A 16 -15.00 -22.20 -15.70
CA ILE A 16 -15.44 -21.90 -14.32
C ILE A 16 -15.14 -20.45 -13.95
N PRO A 17 -15.82 -19.86 -12.92
CA PRO A 17 -15.53 -18.51 -12.46
C PRO A 17 -14.06 -18.30 -12.13
N PRO A 18 -13.44 -17.22 -12.68
CA PRO A 18 -12.02 -16.94 -12.48
C PRO A 18 -11.71 -16.56 -11.04
N ARG A 19 -10.49 -16.85 -10.62
CA ARG A 19 -9.93 -16.45 -9.33
C ARG A 19 -8.44 -16.17 -9.49
N TRP A 20 -7.91 -15.35 -8.62
CA TRP A 20 -6.48 -15.11 -8.53
C TRP A 20 -5.78 -16.20 -7.69
N THR A 21 -4.47 -16.11 -7.56
CA THR A 21 -3.70 -17.04 -6.72
C THR A 21 -3.53 -16.50 -5.31
N ARG A 22 -2.80 -17.27 -4.49
CA ARG A 22 -2.49 -16.92 -3.10
C ARG A 22 -1.67 -15.62 -3.03
N SER A 23 -2.05 -14.72 -2.12
CA SER A 23 -1.35 -13.45 -1.88
C SER A 23 -0.03 -13.62 -1.12
N ALA A 24 0.13 -14.69 -0.35
CA ALA A 24 1.37 -14.98 0.37
C ALA A 24 2.46 -15.42 -0.62
N LYS A 25 3.20 -14.46 -1.16
CA LYS A 25 4.24 -14.70 -2.17
C LYS A 25 5.53 -15.24 -1.53
N ASP A 26 6.23 -16.08 -2.31
CA ASP A 26 7.58 -16.53 -1.98
C ASP A 26 8.64 -15.58 -2.53
N ALA A 27 8.40 -14.94 -3.67
CA ALA A 27 9.27 -13.90 -4.21
C ALA A 27 8.53 -12.92 -5.13
N VAL A 28 9.14 -11.73 -5.29
CA VAL A 28 8.78 -10.67 -6.23
C VAL A 28 9.99 -10.39 -7.10
N CYS A 29 9.78 -10.30 -8.41
CA CYS A 29 10.86 -10.34 -9.39
C CYS A 29 10.65 -9.35 -10.53
N THR A 30 11.73 -8.70 -10.96
CA THR A 30 11.79 -7.87 -12.17
C THR A 30 13.24 -7.51 -12.50
N ALA A 31 13.57 -7.19 -13.75
CA ALA A 31 14.84 -6.53 -14.11
C ALA A 31 14.83 -5.07 -13.63
N TYR A 32 15.99 -4.51 -13.34
CA TYR A 32 16.08 -3.10 -12.92
C TYR A 32 15.78 -2.11 -14.04
N SER A 33 16.12 -2.48 -15.28
CA SER A 33 15.96 -1.61 -16.44
C SER A 33 14.50 -1.23 -16.73
N ALA A 34 14.26 0.06 -16.98
CA ALA A 34 12.95 0.55 -17.43
C ALA A 34 12.55 0.07 -18.84
N ALA A 35 13.47 -0.51 -19.63
CA ALA A 35 13.15 -1.12 -20.90
C ALA A 35 12.41 -2.46 -20.74
N SER A 36 12.68 -3.19 -19.68
CA SER A 36 12.00 -4.44 -19.32
C SER A 36 10.74 -4.13 -18.47
N ARG A 37 9.62 -3.81 -19.13
CA ARG A 37 8.34 -3.48 -18.49
C ARG A 37 7.57 -4.74 -18.12
N LEU A 38 8.20 -5.59 -17.32
CA LEU A 38 7.63 -6.85 -16.87
C LEU A 38 8.02 -7.10 -15.41
N TRP A 39 7.06 -7.54 -14.62
CA TRP A 39 7.23 -7.99 -13.23
C TRP A 39 6.51 -9.32 -13.06
N PHE A 40 6.95 -10.12 -12.11
CA PHE A 40 6.25 -11.35 -11.76
C PHE A 40 6.41 -11.68 -10.27
N THR A 41 5.51 -12.51 -9.78
CA THR A 41 5.56 -13.06 -8.42
C THR A 41 5.63 -14.58 -8.45
N THR A 42 6.09 -15.20 -7.37
CA THR A 42 6.10 -16.66 -7.22
C THR A 42 5.48 -17.09 -5.91
N SER A 43 4.84 -18.26 -5.90
CA SER A 43 4.46 -18.97 -4.68
C SER A 43 4.24 -20.45 -4.95
N ALA A 44 4.53 -21.30 -3.96
CA ALA A 44 4.33 -22.75 -4.03
C ALA A 44 4.92 -23.39 -5.30
N GLY A 45 6.13 -23.00 -5.64
CA GLY A 45 6.88 -23.56 -6.78
C GLY A 45 6.55 -22.95 -8.14
N MET A 46 5.45 -22.25 -8.32
CA MET A 46 4.99 -21.72 -9.60
C MET A 46 5.23 -20.20 -9.75
N VAL A 47 5.18 -19.69 -10.99
CA VAL A 47 5.01 -18.27 -11.27
C VAL A 47 3.54 -17.94 -11.12
N ASN A 48 3.25 -16.89 -10.36
CA ASN A 48 1.90 -16.37 -10.18
C ASN A 48 1.61 -15.24 -11.17
N GLU A 49 1.16 -14.09 -10.65
CA GLU A 49 0.84 -12.95 -11.50
C GLU A 49 2.08 -12.46 -12.26
N ILE A 50 1.90 -12.21 -13.55
CA ILE A 50 2.85 -11.51 -14.41
C ILE A 50 2.21 -10.18 -14.80
N TYR A 51 2.89 -9.07 -14.55
CA TYR A 51 2.39 -7.71 -14.77
C TYR A 51 3.01 -7.11 -16.04
N PHE A 52 2.19 -6.49 -16.90
CA PHE A 52 2.58 -5.82 -18.15
C PHE A 52 1.48 -4.85 -18.62
N PRO A 53 1.76 -3.68 -19.20
CA PRO A 53 3.06 -3.00 -19.34
C PRO A 53 3.37 -2.11 -18.14
N THR A 54 2.47 -2.05 -17.19
CA THR A 54 2.57 -1.31 -15.91
C THR A 54 2.39 -2.26 -14.73
N ILE A 55 2.94 -1.87 -13.59
CA ILE A 55 2.98 -2.70 -12.39
C ILE A 55 1.60 -2.94 -11.77
N ASP A 56 0.60 -2.15 -12.12
CA ASP A 56 -0.78 -2.26 -11.66
C ASP A 56 -1.66 -3.19 -12.51
N THR A 57 -1.13 -3.76 -13.60
CA THR A 57 -1.90 -4.56 -14.56
C THR A 57 -1.40 -6.01 -14.64
N PRO A 58 -1.82 -6.90 -13.73
CA PRO A 58 -1.57 -8.34 -13.85
C PRO A 58 -2.28 -8.90 -15.09
N GLN A 59 -1.57 -9.77 -15.85
CA GLN A 59 -1.98 -10.33 -17.13
C GLN A 59 -2.09 -11.85 -17.10
N VAL A 60 -1.59 -12.51 -16.07
CA VAL A 60 -1.56 -13.96 -15.90
C VAL A 60 -1.94 -14.30 -14.49
N ARG A 61 -2.75 -15.33 -14.30
CA ARG A 61 -3.07 -15.89 -12.99
C ARG A 61 -1.93 -16.77 -12.47
N ASP A 62 -1.49 -17.75 -13.27
CA ASP A 62 -0.39 -18.65 -12.95
C ASP A 62 0.24 -19.28 -14.20
N LEU A 63 1.48 -19.71 -14.02
CA LEU A 63 2.25 -20.56 -14.91
C LEU A 63 2.89 -21.65 -14.05
N GLN A 64 2.60 -22.92 -14.33
CA GLN A 64 3.12 -24.07 -13.60
C GLN A 64 3.47 -25.23 -14.52
N PHE A 65 4.26 -26.17 -14.02
CA PHE A 65 4.50 -27.44 -14.68
C PHE A 65 3.57 -28.53 -14.13
N LEU A 66 3.14 -29.39 -15.07
CA LEU A 66 2.39 -30.62 -14.79
C LEU A 66 3.25 -31.77 -15.27
N ILE A 67 3.36 -32.85 -14.50
CA ILE A 67 4.25 -33.96 -14.83
C ILE A 67 3.56 -35.31 -14.63
N THR A 68 3.77 -36.23 -15.56
CA THR A 68 3.20 -37.59 -15.54
C THR A 68 4.16 -38.58 -16.17
N ASP A 69 4.01 -39.87 -15.86
CA ASP A 69 4.66 -40.97 -16.59
C ASP A 69 3.74 -41.57 -17.68
N GLY A 70 2.56 -41.00 -17.87
CA GLY A 70 1.56 -41.44 -18.83
C GLY A 70 0.72 -42.65 -18.44
N GLU A 71 0.95 -43.23 -17.23
CA GLU A 71 0.32 -44.51 -16.84
C GLU A 71 -0.11 -44.57 -15.37
N THR A 72 0.75 -44.08 -14.43
CA THR A 72 0.59 -44.40 -13.00
C THR A 72 0.39 -43.17 -12.12
N PHE A 73 0.87 -41.96 -12.50
CA PHE A 73 0.74 -40.79 -11.70
C PHE A 73 0.59 -39.50 -12.52
N PHE A 74 0.01 -38.50 -11.88
CA PHE A 74 -0.05 -37.10 -12.32
C PHE A 74 0.27 -36.20 -11.12
N HIS A 75 1.28 -35.33 -11.26
CA HIS A 75 1.65 -34.36 -10.25
C HIS A 75 1.47 -32.93 -10.77
N GLU A 76 0.82 -32.10 -10.00
CA GLU A 76 0.71 -30.66 -10.19
C GLU A 76 1.76 -29.95 -9.32
N GLU A 77 2.55 -29.07 -9.90
CA GLU A 77 3.64 -28.39 -9.19
C GLU A 77 3.16 -27.70 -7.91
N ARG A 78 2.03 -27.02 -7.99
CA ARG A 78 1.44 -26.28 -6.87
C ARG A 78 1.01 -27.15 -5.69
N ARG A 79 0.47 -28.33 -5.95
CA ARG A 79 -0.22 -29.16 -4.93
C ARG A 79 0.61 -30.33 -4.47
N ASP A 80 1.37 -30.90 -5.37
CA ASP A 80 1.99 -32.22 -5.14
C ASP A 80 3.51 -32.12 -4.96
N LEU A 81 4.16 -31.04 -5.44
CA LEU A 81 5.60 -30.90 -5.38
C LEU A 81 6.03 -29.88 -4.31
N PRO A 82 6.52 -30.32 -3.13
CA PRO A 82 7.20 -29.43 -2.21
C PRO A 82 8.32 -28.66 -2.90
N SER A 83 8.38 -27.36 -2.66
CA SER A 83 9.36 -26.49 -3.33
C SER A 83 10.13 -25.60 -2.35
N THR A 84 11.35 -25.21 -2.75
CA THR A 84 12.14 -24.17 -2.11
C THR A 84 12.40 -23.05 -3.09
N THR A 85 12.31 -21.81 -2.61
CA THR A 85 12.54 -20.59 -3.41
C THR A 85 13.67 -19.78 -2.79
N GLU A 86 14.64 -19.39 -3.61
CA GLU A 86 15.77 -18.54 -3.23
C GLU A 86 16.01 -17.49 -4.34
N TYR A 87 16.55 -16.32 -4.00
CA TYR A 87 17.03 -15.41 -5.01
C TYR A 87 18.36 -15.90 -5.61
N LEU A 88 18.59 -15.63 -6.91
CA LEU A 88 19.78 -16.09 -7.64
C LEU A 88 21.10 -15.58 -7.09
N ALA A 89 21.09 -14.46 -6.37
CA ALA A 89 22.25 -13.86 -5.76
C ALA A 89 21.85 -13.00 -4.55
N ASN A 90 22.84 -12.53 -3.79
CA ASN A 90 22.62 -11.59 -2.68
C ASN A 90 22.05 -10.24 -3.12
N VAL A 91 22.16 -9.91 -4.40
CA VAL A 91 21.66 -8.69 -5.04
C VAL A 91 20.91 -9.07 -6.31
N GLY A 92 19.72 -8.46 -6.50
CA GLY A 92 18.86 -8.69 -7.65
C GLY A 92 17.66 -9.59 -7.37
N LEU A 93 16.60 -9.36 -8.14
CA LEU A 93 15.28 -9.96 -7.96
C LEU A 93 14.97 -10.99 -9.07
N GLY A 94 15.91 -11.90 -9.33
CA GLY A 94 15.71 -13.14 -10.08
C GLY A 94 15.74 -14.33 -9.13
N VAL A 95 14.97 -15.38 -9.39
CA VAL A 95 14.78 -16.49 -8.45
C VAL A 95 15.21 -17.83 -8.98
N LYS A 96 15.64 -18.69 -8.05
CA LYS A 96 15.82 -20.12 -8.23
C LYS A 96 14.73 -20.85 -7.44
N ILE A 97 14.05 -21.78 -8.10
CA ILE A 97 13.04 -22.64 -7.48
C ILE A 97 13.46 -24.09 -7.71
N VAL A 98 13.38 -24.93 -6.66
CA VAL A 98 13.59 -26.37 -6.75
C VAL A 98 12.33 -27.05 -6.24
N SER A 99 11.63 -27.77 -7.12
CA SER A 99 10.46 -28.57 -6.80
C SER A 99 10.87 -30.05 -6.75
N HIS A 100 10.41 -30.80 -5.72
CA HIS A 100 10.77 -32.18 -5.47
C HIS A 100 9.55 -33.09 -5.66
N SER A 101 9.74 -34.25 -6.33
CA SER A 101 8.68 -35.25 -6.35
C SER A 101 8.40 -35.79 -4.94
N PRO A 102 7.15 -36.22 -4.63
CA PRO A 102 6.80 -36.73 -3.29
C PRO A 102 7.65 -37.90 -2.82
N ASP A 103 8.15 -38.72 -3.75
CA ASP A 103 9.01 -39.89 -3.51
C ASP A 103 10.51 -39.60 -3.67
N GLY A 104 10.88 -38.36 -4.03
CA GLY A 104 12.28 -37.95 -4.23
C GLY A 104 12.95 -38.46 -5.51
N ARG A 105 12.21 -39.07 -6.42
CA ARG A 105 12.79 -39.69 -7.63
C ARG A 105 13.13 -38.71 -8.75
N TYR A 106 12.55 -37.52 -8.76
CA TYR A 106 12.90 -36.44 -9.69
C TYR A 106 12.79 -35.05 -9.05
N HIS A 107 13.49 -34.11 -9.64
CA HIS A 107 13.52 -32.71 -9.24
C HIS A 107 13.40 -31.81 -10.45
N ILE A 108 12.66 -30.68 -10.31
CA ILE A 108 12.58 -29.61 -11.32
C ILE A 108 13.34 -28.41 -10.77
N PHE A 109 14.43 -28.03 -11.42
CA PHE A 109 15.21 -26.83 -11.14
C PHE A 109 14.79 -25.73 -12.11
N LYS A 110 14.44 -24.56 -11.59
CA LYS A 110 14.10 -23.39 -12.40
C LYS A 110 14.92 -22.18 -11.95
N GLU A 111 15.54 -21.50 -12.89
CA GLU A 111 16.04 -20.14 -12.72
C GLU A 111 15.16 -19.19 -13.55
N ILE A 112 14.58 -18.17 -12.88
CA ILE A 112 13.57 -17.33 -13.51
C ILE A 112 13.97 -15.87 -13.39
N ILE A 113 14.00 -15.18 -14.54
CA ILE A 113 14.27 -13.75 -14.66
C ILE A 113 13.29 -13.13 -15.67
N THR A 114 13.12 -11.82 -15.64
CA THR A 114 12.67 -11.09 -16.83
C THR A 114 13.88 -10.77 -17.70
N ASP A 115 13.70 -10.80 -19.02
CA ASP A 115 14.74 -10.32 -19.93
C ASP A 115 15.16 -8.89 -19.52
N PRO A 116 16.47 -8.57 -19.46
CA PRO A 116 16.96 -7.27 -19.04
C PRO A 116 16.46 -6.07 -19.85
N HIS A 117 15.99 -6.30 -21.09
CA HIS A 117 15.67 -5.24 -22.04
C HIS A 117 14.32 -5.40 -22.76
N GLN A 118 13.69 -6.58 -22.67
CA GLN A 118 12.44 -6.90 -23.38
C GLN A 118 11.34 -7.30 -22.36
N PRO A 119 10.05 -7.09 -22.68
CA PRO A 119 8.95 -7.56 -21.85
C PRO A 119 8.72 -9.08 -22.05
N THR A 120 9.71 -9.87 -21.65
CA THR A 120 9.70 -11.34 -21.74
C THR A 120 10.10 -11.94 -20.41
N LEU A 121 9.30 -12.89 -19.90
CA LEU A 121 9.67 -13.79 -18.81
C LEU A 121 10.48 -14.95 -19.38
N LEU A 122 11.57 -15.32 -18.71
CA LEU A 122 12.42 -16.45 -19.04
C LEU A 122 12.49 -17.43 -17.86
N VAL A 123 12.10 -18.68 -18.10
CA VAL A 123 12.12 -19.78 -17.13
C VAL A 123 13.10 -20.84 -17.65
N ASN A 124 14.36 -20.75 -17.21
CA ASN A 124 15.37 -21.75 -17.52
C ASN A 124 15.14 -22.96 -16.60
N THR A 125 14.81 -24.08 -17.21
CA THR A 125 14.35 -25.27 -16.51
C THR A 125 15.28 -26.44 -16.76
N ARG A 126 15.58 -27.20 -15.69
CA ARG A 126 16.33 -28.45 -15.76
C ARG A 126 15.63 -29.52 -14.92
N LEU A 127 15.43 -30.69 -15.51
CA LEU A 127 14.84 -31.86 -14.86
C LEU A 127 15.97 -32.85 -14.52
N GLU A 128 16.04 -33.31 -13.29
CA GLU A 128 17.00 -34.31 -12.82
C GLU A 128 16.30 -35.41 -12.05
N GLY A 129 16.82 -36.64 -12.07
CA GLY A 129 16.25 -37.78 -11.34
C GLY A 129 16.74 -39.12 -11.80
N ASP A 130 15.98 -40.14 -11.46
CA ASP A 130 16.21 -41.51 -11.88
C ASP A 130 16.15 -41.64 -13.41
N GLU A 131 17.23 -42.15 -14.04
CA GLU A 131 17.35 -42.22 -15.49
C GLU A 131 16.25 -43.02 -16.19
N GLU A 132 15.74 -44.10 -15.58
CA GLU A 132 14.69 -44.92 -16.17
C GLU A 132 13.32 -44.23 -16.02
N LEU A 133 13.13 -43.48 -14.95
CA LEU A 133 11.94 -42.67 -14.79
C LEU A 133 11.96 -41.49 -15.78
N LEU A 134 13.07 -40.74 -15.88
CA LEU A 134 13.21 -39.59 -16.76
C LEU A 134 12.84 -39.89 -18.23
N LYS A 135 13.18 -41.07 -18.71
CA LYS A 135 12.84 -41.56 -20.08
C LYS A 135 11.33 -41.70 -20.30
N LYS A 136 10.55 -41.86 -19.21
CA LYS A 136 9.08 -42.07 -19.25
C LYS A 136 8.30 -40.79 -18.91
N LEU A 137 9.00 -39.77 -18.37
CA LEU A 137 8.33 -38.55 -17.96
C LEU A 137 7.86 -37.69 -19.14
N HIS A 138 6.66 -37.19 -19.00
CA HIS A 138 6.05 -36.18 -19.84
C HIS A 138 5.91 -34.89 -19.01
N LEU A 139 6.51 -33.80 -19.47
CA LEU A 139 6.45 -32.49 -18.81
C LEU A 139 5.57 -31.55 -19.62
N TYR A 140 4.55 -31.03 -18.98
CA TYR A 140 3.63 -30.05 -19.56
C TYR A 140 3.79 -28.71 -18.85
N VAL A 141 3.68 -27.62 -19.62
CA VAL A 141 3.48 -26.27 -19.09
C VAL A 141 2.00 -25.92 -19.20
N LEU A 142 1.44 -25.36 -18.14
CA LEU A 142 0.07 -24.82 -18.12
C LEU A 142 0.17 -23.34 -17.74
N LEU A 143 -0.41 -22.47 -18.57
CA LEU A 143 -0.48 -21.01 -18.34
C LEU A 143 -1.93 -20.56 -18.42
N ALA A 144 -2.40 -19.85 -17.41
CA ALA A 144 -3.76 -19.29 -17.32
C ALA A 144 -3.73 -17.76 -17.53
N PRO A 145 -4.05 -17.26 -18.73
CA PRO A 145 -4.14 -15.83 -19.00
C PRO A 145 -5.31 -15.20 -18.20
N HIS A 146 -5.03 -14.04 -17.61
CA HIS A 146 -6.01 -13.12 -17.01
C HIS A 146 -5.73 -11.71 -17.55
N LEU A 147 -5.75 -11.57 -18.88
CA LEU A 147 -5.37 -10.34 -19.54
C LEU A 147 -6.29 -9.18 -19.16
N CYS A 148 -5.71 -7.98 -19.08
CA CYS A 148 -6.40 -6.76 -18.67
C CYS A 148 -7.08 -6.89 -17.31
N VAL A 149 -6.37 -7.51 -16.35
CA VAL A 149 -6.81 -7.69 -14.93
C VAL A 149 -8.08 -8.53 -14.79
N GLY A 150 -8.32 -9.51 -15.70
CA GLY A 150 -9.53 -10.33 -15.61
C GLY A 150 -9.43 -11.68 -16.29
N GLY A 151 -10.10 -12.69 -15.69
CA GLY A 151 -10.14 -14.06 -16.20
C GLY A 151 -11.21 -14.30 -17.26
N TRP A 152 -12.26 -13.49 -17.34
CA TRP A 152 -13.25 -13.57 -18.40
C TRP A 152 -12.77 -12.87 -19.68
N GLY A 153 -13.36 -13.24 -20.83
CA GLY A 153 -13.13 -12.55 -22.10
C GLY A 153 -11.76 -12.82 -22.77
N ASN A 154 -10.97 -13.74 -22.24
CA ASN A 154 -9.70 -14.09 -22.86
C ASN A 154 -9.89 -15.01 -24.06
N ASN A 155 -9.05 -14.85 -25.10
CA ASN A 155 -9.00 -15.74 -26.25
C ASN A 155 -7.62 -16.38 -26.33
N GLY A 156 -7.56 -17.69 -26.51
CA GLY A 156 -6.34 -18.48 -26.69
C GLY A 156 -6.27 -19.13 -28.06
N TYR A 157 -5.08 -19.20 -28.65
CA TYR A 157 -4.87 -19.73 -29.98
C TYR A 157 -3.55 -20.49 -30.09
N LEU A 158 -3.58 -21.53 -30.94
CA LEU A 158 -2.40 -22.07 -31.54
C LEU A 158 -2.03 -21.20 -32.73
N THR A 159 -0.81 -20.72 -32.80
CA THR A 159 -0.35 -19.74 -33.81
C THR A 159 0.95 -20.20 -34.48
N HIS A 160 1.01 -20.17 -35.79
CA HIS A 160 2.20 -20.48 -36.57
C HIS A 160 2.80 -19.22 -37.17
N ILE A 161 4.08 -18.97 -36.92
CA ILE A 161 4.85 -17.85 -37.50
C ILE A 161 6.22 -18.35 -37.93
N VAL A 162 6.58 -18.14 -39.21
CA VAL A 162 7.89 -18.49 -39.76
C VAL A 162 8.27 -19.97 -39.52
N GLY A 163 7.29 -20.88 -39.60
CA GLY A 163 7.49 -22.31 -39.38
C GLY A 163 7.58 -22.78 -37.94
N HIS A 164 7.41 -21.87 -36.98
CA HIS A 164 7.42 -22.20 -35.57
C HIS A 164 6.01 -22.08 -34.96
N GLU A 165 5.75 -22.88 -33.94
CA GLU A 165 4.48 -22.96 -33.22
C GLU A 165 4.56 -22.19 -31.91
N PHE A 166 3.49 -21.44 -31.61
CA PHE A 166 3.31 -20.66 -30.39
C PHE A 166 1.92 -20.89 -29.82
N LEU A 167 1.81 -20.91 -28.50
CA LEU A 167 0.55 -20.68 -27.85
C LEU A 167 0.43 -19.18 -27.55
N THR A 168 -0.68 -18.58 -27.99
CA THR A 168 -0.91 -17.14 -27.84
C THR A 168 -2.24 -16.87 -27.19
N ALA A 169 -2.35 -15.76 -26.49
CA ALA A 169 -3.62 -15.28 -25.95
C ALA A 169 -3.78 -13.78 -26.19
N ASN A 170 -5.04 -13.32 -26.31
CA ASN A 170 -5.31 -11.89 -26.39
C ASN A 170 -6.60 -11.49 -25.68
N ARG A 171 -6.63 -10.22 -25.27
CA ARG A 171 -7.80 -9.48 -24.81
C ARG A 171 -7.51 -7.98 -24.90
N ASP A 172 -8.49 -7.18 -25.37
CA ASP A 172 -8.48 -5.70 -25.32
C ASP A 172 -7.13 -5.05 -25.73
N GLY A 173 -6.49 -5.55 -26.80
CA GLY A 173 -5.24 -5.00 -27.33
C GLY A 173 -3.99 -5.39 -26.55
N VAL A 174 -4.06 -6.37 -25.65
CA VAL A 174 -2.89 -7.04 -25.05
C VAL A 174 -2.75 -8.42 -25.67
N TRP A 175 -1.51 -8.76 -26.08
CA TRP A 175 -1.13 -10.07 -26.59
C TRP A 175 -0.04 -10.69 -25.72
N LEU A 176 -0.19 -11.99 -25.50
CA LEU A 176 0.79 -12.88 -24.87
C LEU A 176 1.19 -13.96 -25.89
N ALA A 177 2.46 -14.32 -25.93
CA ALA A 177 2.97 -15.46 -26.70
C ALA A 177 3.88 -16.33 -25.82
N MET A 178 3.74 -17.66 -25.91
CA MET A 178 4.54 -18.63 -25.18
C MET A 178 5.20 -19.59 -26.17
N ALA A 179 6.52 -19.81 -25.97
CA ALA A 179 7.33 -20.81 -26.69
C ALA A 179 8.51 -21.24 -25.82
N ALA A 180 9.21 -22.29 -26.20
CA ALA A 180 10.42 -22.74 -25.55
C ALA A 180 11.56 -22.88 -26.57
N THR A 181 12.81 -23.04 -26.10
CA THR A 181 13.99 -23.39 -26.94
C THR A 181 13.83 -24.76 -27.58
N GLU A 182 13.12 -25.66 -26.90
CA GLU A 182 12.70 -26.93 -27.46
C GLU A 182 11.26 -26.86 -28.00
N PRO A 183 10.93 -27.50 -29.11
CA PRO A 183 9.57 -27.45 -29.66
C PRO A 183 8.56 -28.13 -28.79
N PHE A 184 7.31 -27.68 -28.86
CA PHE A 184 6.20 -28.37 -28.24
C PHE A 184 5.84 -29.63 -29.02
N LEU A 185 5.55 -30.73 -28.29
CA LEU A 185 5.10 -32.01 -28.90
C LEU A 185 3.60 -32.04 -29.12
N ARG A 186 2.86 -31.45 -28.16
CA ARG A 186 1.40 -31.36 -28.16
C ARG A 186 1.00 -30.03 -27.55
N THR A 187 -0.06 -29.45 -28.09
CA THR A 187 -0.60 -28.16 -27.62
C THR A 187 -2.12 -28.20 -27.57
N SER A 188 -2.69 -27.50 -26.61
CA SER A 188 -4.14 -27.35 -26.48
C SER A 188 -4.50 -26.01 -25.81
N CYS A 189 -5.55 -25.36 -26.34
CA CYS A 189 -6.21 -24.22 -25.71
C CYS A 189 -7.54 -24.69 -25.14
N GLY A 190 -7.73 -24.64 -23.83
CA GLY A 190 -8.93 -25.15 -23.17
C GLY A 190 -9.57 -24.13 -22.23
N TYR A 191 -10.78 -24.45 -21.75
CA TYR A 191 -11.48 -23.66 -20.74
C TYR A 191 -11.17 -24.20 -19.35
N VAL A 192 -10.75 -23.32 -18.43
CA VAL A 192 -10.38 -23.71 -17.06
C VAL A 192 -11.52 -24.44 -16.36
N GLY A 193 -11.20 -25.61 -15.80
CA GLY A 193 -12.12 -26.48 -15.07
C GLY A 193 -13.02 -27.36 -15.94
N ASN A 194 -12.99 -27.22 -17.29
CA ASN A 194 -13.82 -27.99 -18.23
C ASN A 194 -12.98 -28.80 -19.22
N THR A 195 -12.16 -28.12 -20.04
CA THR A 195 -11.41 -28.74 -21.14
C THR A 195 -9.97 -28.28 -21.19
N ASP A 196 -9.44 -27.71 -20.11
CA ASP A 196 -8.03 -27.39 -19.98
C ASP A 196 -7.18 -28.66 -19.83
N GLY A 197 -5.87 -28.53 -20.09
CA GLY A 197 -4.95 -29.66 -20.04
C GLY A 197 -4.82 -30.30 -18.64
N TRP A 198 -5.14 -29.57 -17.56
CA TRP A 198 -5.16 -30.15 -16.22
C TRP A 198 -6.27 -31.21 -16.08
N GLN A 199 -7.48 -30.90 -16.59
CA GLN A 199 -8.62 -31.82 -16.56
C GLN A 199 -8.32 -33.10 -17.33
N ASP A 200 -7.69 -32.98 -18.51
CA ASP A 200 -7.32 -34.10 -19.37
C ASP A 200 -6.27 -35.00 -18.72
N LEU A 201 -5.15 -34.40 -18.29
CA LEU A 201 -4.05 -35.11 -17.61
C LEU A 201 -4.48 -35.75 -16.28
N HIS A 202 -5.35 -35.11 -15.52
CA HIS A 202 -5.87 -35.66 -14.29
C HIS A 202 -6.77 -36.88 -14.50
N ALA A 203 -7.48 -36.93 -15.62
CA ALA A 203 -8.42 -38.00 -15.93
C ALA A 203 -7.73 -39.33 -16.33
N ASN A 204 -6.63 -39.26 -17.11
CA ASN A 204 -6.01 -40.44 -17.69
C ASN A 204 -4.49 -40.41 -17.87
N PHE A 205 -3.80 -39.40 -17.26
CA PHE A 205 -2.35 -39.22 -17.29
C PHE A 205 -1.77 -38.85 -18.66
N LYS A 206 -2.60 -38.59 -19.68
CA LYS A 206 -2.21 -38.25 -21.05
C LYS A 206 -2.96 -37.02 -21.52
N MET A 207 -2.34 -36.22 -22.41
CA MET A 207 -3.01 -35.13 -23.07
C MET A 207 -3.60 -35.56 -24.40
N ASP A 208 -4.90 -35.86 -24.39
CA ASP A 208 -5.67 -36.28 -25.57
C ASP A 208 -6.32 -35.06 -26.26
N TYR A 209 -6.57 -33.96 -25.53
CA TYR A 209 -7.13 -32.74 -26.08
C TYR A 209 -6.10 -32.00 -26.95
N GLN A 210 -6.55 -31.57 -28.12
CA GLN A 210 -5.75 -30.81 -29.09
C GLN A 210 -6.59 -29.69 -29.72
N PHE A 211 -7.13 -28.82 -28.88
CA PHE A 211 -7.92 -27.70 -29.36
C PHE A 211 -6.99 -26.55 -29.80
N ALA A 212 -7.23 -26.06 -31.02
CA ALA A 212 -6.45 -24.95 -31.54
C ALA A 212 -6.88 -23.58 -31.00
N ALA A 213 -8.11 -23.46 -30.48
CA ALA A 213 -8.62 -22.22 -29.94
C ALA A 213 -9.59 -22.43 -28.76
N ALA A 214 -9.57 -21.48 -27.82
CA ALA A 214 -10.61 -21.27 -26.80
C ALA A 214 -10.93 -19.77 -26.78
N LEU A 215 -12.21 -19.40 -26.91
CA LEU A 215 -12.64 -18.03 -27.17
C LEU A 215 -13.55 -17.49 -26.08
N ASP A 216 -13.39 -16.22 -25.74
CA ASP A 216 -14.26 -15.44 -24.87
C ASP A 216 -14.54 -16.14 -23.51
N GLY A 217 -13.46 -16.45 -22.75
CA GLY A 217 -13.64 -17.19 -21.50
C GLY A 217 -12.46 -17.13 -20.54
N ASN A 218 -12.60 -17.89 -19.47
CA ASN A 218 -11.54 -18.24 -18.54
C ASN A 218 -10.80 -19.47 -19.13
N ILE A 219 -9.62 -19.21 -19.69
CA ILE A 219 -8.90 -20.17 -20.53
C ILE A 219 -7.56 -20.58 -19.93
N ALA A 220 -7.03 -21.71 -20.40
CA ALA A 220 -5.66 -22.13 -20.15
C ALA A 220 -4.99 -22.62 -21.44
N LEU A 221 -3.71 -22.32 -21.56
CA LEU A 221 -2.82 -22.76 -22.64
C LEU A 221 -1.94 -23.88 -22.08
N THR A 222 -1.94 -25.05 -22.72
CA THR A 222 -1.16 -26.21 -22.28
C THR A 222 -0.25 -26.70 -23.41
N ALA A 223 1.01 -27.00 -23.09
CA ALA A 223 1.96 -27.55 -24.05
C ALA A 223 2.84 -28.63 -23.43
N GLU A 224 3.10 -29.72 -24.16
CA GLU A 224 4.11 -30.73 -23.81
C GLU A 224 5.48 -30.32 -24.30
N ILE A 225 6.50 -30.34 -23.44
CA ILE A 225 7.89 -30.05 -23.77
C ILE A 225 8.60 -31.30 -24.34
N ASP A 226 9.34 -31.17 -25.43
CA ASP A 226 10.12 -32.29 -26.01
C ASP A 226 11.37 -32.64 -25.18
N LEU A 227 11.25 -33.56 -24.25
CA LEU A 227 12.37 -34.01 -23.39
C LEU A 227 13.29 -35.03 -24.09
N ARG A 228 13.00 -35.49 -25.31
CA ARG A 228 13.82 -36.45 -26.08
C ARG A 228 15.18 -35.88 -26.49
N LYS A 229 15.27 -34.54 -26.58
CA LYS A 229 16.50 -33.81 -26.93
C LYS A 229 17.37 -33.45 -25.74
N GLY A 230 16.86 -33.61 -24.52
CA GLY A 230 17.52 -33.28 -23.27
C GLY A 230 16.56 -32.84 -22.21
N TYR A 231 17.03 -32.78 -20.98
CA TYR A 231 16.24 -32.40 -19.81
C TYR A 231 16.46 -30.94 -19.36
N SER A 232 16.97 -30.08 -20.27
CA SER A 232 17.21 -28.67 -20.00
C SER A 232 16.68 -27.84 -21.16
N PHE A 233 15.91 -26.78 -20.85
CA PHE A 233 15.34 -25.87 -21.84
C PHE A 233 15.04 -24.51 -21.19
N THR A 234 14.81 -23.49 -22.01
CA THR A 234 14.28 -22.20 -21.56
C THR A 234 12.88 -21.99 -22.14
N LEU A 235 11.89 -21.83 -21.26
CA LEU A 235 10.55 -21.39 -21.62
C LEU A 235 10.49 -19.87 -21.57
N GLY A 236 9.86 -19.25 -22.57
CA GLY A 236 9.66 -17.80 -22.64
C GLY A 236 8.19 -17.41 -22.74
N ILE A 237 7.82 -16.30 -22.11
CA ILE A 237 6.50 -15.67 -22.24
C ILE A 237 6.72 -14.20 -22.59
N GLY A 238 6.42 -13.82 -23.84
CA GLY A 238 6.56 -12.46 -24.34
C GLY A 238 5.23 -11.73 -24.40
N PHE A 239 5.27 -10.42 -24.15
CA PHE A 239 4.09 -9.55 -24.15
C PHE A 239 4.21 -8.44 -25.19
N GLY A 240 3.06 -7.96 -25.70
CA GLY A 240 2.97 -6.84 -26.62
C GLY A 240 1.54 -6.31 -26.79
N ARG A 241 1.42 -5.13 -27.42
CA ARG A 241 0.12 -4.56 -27.81
C ARG A 241 -0.42 -5.19 -29.10
N GLU A 242 0.41 -5.95 -29.79
CA GLU A 242 0.11 -6.66 -31.04
C GLU A 242 0.79 -8.02 -31.01
N LEU A 243 0.22 -9.00 -31.72
CA LEU A 243 0.77 -10.36 -31.85
C LEU A 243 2.23 -10.34 -32.29
N ASN A 244 2.53 -9.59 -33.36
CA ASN A 244 3.91 -9.54 -33.92
C ASN A 244 4.90 -9.00 -32.88
N ARG A 245 4.49 -8.02 -32.05
CA ARG A 245 5.36 -7.48 -30.99
C ARG A 245 5.63 -8.52 -29.91
N ALA A 246 4.59 -9.21 -29.42
CA ALA A 246 4.73 -10.27 -28.41
C ALA A 246 5.67 -11.40 -28.89
N VAL A 247 5.48 -11.87 -30.13
CA VAL A 247 6.31 -12.93 -30.71
C VAL A 247 7.73 -12.44 -31.00
N THR A 248 7.93 -11.23 -31.53
CA THR A 248 9.27 -10.71 -31.82
C THR A 248 10.11 -10.57 -30.55
N THR A 249 9.56 -10.00 -29.47
CA THR A 249 10.29 -9.87 -28.20
C THR A 249 10.61 -11.24 -27.61
N LEU A 250 9.68 -12.17 -27.62
CA LEU A 250 9.88 -13.55 -27.16
C LEU A 250 11.02 -14.23 -27.92
N TYR A 251 11.00 -14.18 -29.28
CA TYR A 251 12.01 -14.81 -30.09
C TYR A 251 13.40 -14.23 -29.91
N GLN A 252 13.51 -12.90 -29.82
CA GLN A 252 14.77 -12.22 -29.55
C GLN A 252 15.34 -12.65 -28.19
N SER A 253 14.48 -12.78 -27.16
CA SER A 253 14.91 -13.23 -25.85
C SER A 253 15.34 -14.72 -25.85
N LEU A 254 14.64 -15.61 -26.56
CA LEU A 254 15.02 -17.02 -26.65
C LEU A 254 16.23 -17.28 -27.55
N ALA A 255 16.56 -16.36 -28.48
CA ALA A 255 17.73 -16.48 -29.35
C ALA A 255 19.06 -16.21 -28.59
N GLU A 256 19.04 -15.54 -27.48
CA GLU A 256 20.24 -15.32 -26.65
C GLU A 256 20.38 -16.41 -25.57
N PRO A 257 21.61 -16.89 -25.28
CA PRO A 257 21.82 -17.85 -24.18
C PRO A 257 21.35 -17.28 -22.83
N PHE A 258 20.63 -18.07 -22.06
CA PHE A 258 20.09 -17.67 -20.77
C PHE A 258 21.17 -17.13 -19.81
N GLU A 259 22.35 -17.75 -19.76
CA GLU A 259 23.43 -17.34 -18.88
C GLU A 259 23.94 -15.90 -19.19
N MET A 260 23.92 -15.49 -20.46
CA MET A 260 24.30 -14.11 -20.82
C MET A 260 23.23 -13.11 -20.33
N GLN A 261 21.98 -13.46 -20.47
CA GLN A 261 20.87 -12.60 -19.99
C GLN A 261 20.87 -12.52 -18.46
N ARG A 262 21.08 -13.66 -17.79
CA ARG A 262 21.24 -13.74 -16.33
C ARG A 262 22.40 -12.84 -15.83
N ALA A 263 23.55 -12.87 -16.49
CA ALA A 263 24.67 -12.02 -16.12
C ALA A 263 24.35 -10.53 -16.26
N ARG A 264 23.72 -10.11 -17.38
CA ARG A 264 23.27 -8.72 -17.57
C ARG A 264 22.20 -8.30 -16.56
N PHE A 265 21.28 -9.20 -16.24
CA PHE A 265 20.24 -8.98 -15.23
C PHE A 265 20.86 -8.69 -13.85
N LEU A 266 21.78 -9.50 -13.38
CA LEU A 266 22.46 -9.33 -12.10
C LEU A 266 23.36 -8.07 -12.08
N GLU A 267 24.03 -7.76 -13.22
CA GLU A 267 24.85 -6.54 -13.33
C GLU A 267 24.01 -5.25 -13.15
N GLN A 268 22.81 -5.20 -13.73
CA GLN A 268 21.92 -4.03 -13.56
C GLN A 268 21.59 -3.78 -12.09
N TRP A 269 21.22 -4.82 -11.34
CA TRP A 269 20.92 -4.73 -9.91
C TRP A 269 22.17 -4.39 -9.08
N THR A 270 23.31 -4.95 -9.41
CA THR A 270 24.59 -4.64 -8.76
C THR A 270 24.94 -3.16 -8.92
N ARG A 271 24.73 -2.58 -10.10
CA ARG A 271 24.95 -1.14 -10.32
C ARG A 271 23.96 -0.28 -9.54
N ALA A 272 22.68 -0.66 -9.49
CA ALA A 272 21.65 0.04 -8.75
C ALA A 272 21.91 0.07 -7.23
N SER A 273 22.67 -0.89 -6.72
CA SER A 273 22.92 -1.04 -5.27
C SER A 273 24.19 -0.33 -4.76
N LYS A 274 24.96 0.37 -5.61
CA LYS A 274 26.28 0.92 -5.25
C LYS A 274 26.24 2.11 -4.28
N ASP A 275 25.22 2.95 -4.37
CA ASP A 275 25.22 4.27 -3.73
C ASP A 275 24.35 4.32 -2.45
N PHE A 276 24.07 3.15 -1.87
CA PHE A 276 23.25 3.09 -0.66
C PHE A 276 24.07 3.25 0.62
N LEU A 277 23.43 3.80 1.65
CA LEU A 277 24.04 3.94 2.96
C LEU A 277 24.27 2.58 3.64
N PRO A 278 25.42 2.37 4.32
CA PRO A 278 25.76 1.10 4.95
C PRO A 278 25.04 0.95 6.31
N LEU A 279 23.72 0.70 6.28
CA LEU A 279 22.88 0.53 7.48
C LEU A 279 22.88 -0.91 8.03
N GLU A 280 23.52 -1.86 7.35
CA GLU A 280 23.61 -3.28 7.71
C GLU A 280 24.14 -3.50 9.15
N LYS A 281 25.04 -2.63 9.61
CA LYS A 281 25.63 -2.73 10.95
C LYS A 281 24.64 -2.51 12.10
N TYR A 282 23.44 -1.96 11.80
CA TYR A 282 22.36 -1.75 12.77
C TYR A 282 21.32 -2.87 12.73
N SER A 283 21.42 -3.79 11.77
CA SER A 283 20.55 -4.97 11.63
C SER A 283 21.00 -6.12 12.52
N GLY A 284 20.10 -7.06 12.79
CA GLY A 284 20.40 -8.29 13.52
C GLY A 284 20.66 -9.49 12.61
N ASP A 285 20.45 -9.36 11.28
CA ASP A 285 20.54 -10.39 10.25
C ASP A 285 21.69 -10.17 9.25
N ALA A 286 22.71 -9.41 9.63
CA ALA A 286 23.83 -9.01 8.76
C ALA A 286 23.36 -8.25 7.49
N GLY A 287 22.26 -7.54 7.57
CA GLY A 287 21.72 -6.70 6.50
C GLY A 287 20.96 -7.45 5.41
N ALA A 288 20.57 -8.71 5.63
CA ALA A 288 19.85 -9.47 4.60
C ALA A 288 18.51 -8.82 4.26
N LEU A 289 17.66 -8.54 5.26
CA LEU A 289 16.39 -7.86 5.06
C LEU A 289 16.58 -6.42 4.54
N TYR A 290 17.62 -5.68 5.01
CA TYR A 290 17.88 -4.32 4.56
C TYR A 290 18.16 -4.27 3.05
N ARG A 291 19.07 -5.11 2.55
CA ARG A 291 19.37 -5.19 1.11
C ARG A 291 18.13 -5.52 0.30
N ARG A 292 17.37 -6.54 0.74
CA ARG A 292 16.16 -6.98 0.04
C ARG A 292 15.04 -5.93 0.08
N SER A 293 14.83 -5.27 1.22
CA SER A 293 13.83 -4.20 1.35
C SER A 293 14.06 -3.06 0.36
N ARG A 294 15.31 -2.64 0.16
CA ARG A 294 15.66 -1.61 -0.84
C ARG A 294 15.33 -2.03 -2.26
N GLU A 295 15.72 -3.27 -2.61
CA GLU A 295 15.45 -3.82 -3.96
C GLU A 295 13.94 -3.97 -4.21
N LEU A 296 13.18 -4.43 -3.21
CA LEU A 296 11.74 -4.55 -3.32
C LEU A 296 11.06 -3.19 -3.49
N LEU A 297 11.45 -2.17 -2.72
CA LEU A 297 10.92 -0.81 -2.88
C LEU A 297 11.21 -0.25 -4.28
N LEU A 298 12.44 -0.44 -4.81
CA LEU A 298 12.78 -0.07 -6.18
C LEU A 298 11.98 -0.85 -7.24
N ALA A 299 11.73 -2.13 -6.99
CA ALA A 299 10.96 -2.98 -7.89
C ALA A 299 9.47 -2.61 -7.95
N HIS A 300 8.93 -1.96 -6.90
CA HIS A 300 7.54 -1.52 -6.85
C HIS A 300 7.34 -0.12 -7.47
N GLU A 301 8.41 0.52 -7.96
CA GLU A 301 8.30 1.71 -8.83
C GLU A 301 7.90 1.29 -10.24
N ASP A 302 6.89 1.95 -10.82
CA ASP A 302 6.49 1.68 -12.21
C ASP A 302 7.54 2.22 -13.21
N LYS A 303 7.68 1.50 -14.33
CA LYS A 303 8.67 1.81 -15.37
C LYS A 303 8.13 2.70 -16.51
N THR A 304 6.82 2.92 -16.55
CA THR A 304 6.15 3.81 -17.50
C THR A 304 5.85 5.16 -16.84
N TYR A 305 5.50 5.14 -15.54
CA TYR A 305 5.22 6.30 -14.71
C TYR A 305 6.26 6.41 -13.58
N PRO A 306 7.50 6.87 -13.88
CA PRO A 306 8.58 6.92 -12.90
C PRO A 306 8.18 7.73 -11.67
N GLY A 307 8.44 7.17 -10.50
CA GLY A 307 8.07 7.74 -9.21
C GLY A 307 6.77 7.17 -8.63
N ALA A 308 5.89 6.57 -9.44
CA ALA A 308 4.70 5.90 -8.94
C ALA A 308 5.09 4.56 -8.29
N ILE A 309 4.72 4.37 -7.03
CA ILE A 309 4.96 3.13 -6.28
C ILE A 309 3.63 2.59 -5.76
N ILE A 310 3.36 1.32 -6.06
CA ILE A 310 2.17 0.60 -5.57
C ILE A 310 2.39 0.02 -4.16
N ALA A 311 1.30 -0.27 -3.44
CA ALA A 311 1.36 -0.80 -2.09
C ALA A 311 1.93 -2.23 -2.02
N SER A 312 1.58 -3.09 -3.00
CA SER A 312 2.07 -4.47 -3.10
C SER A 312 1.76 -5.08 -4.47
N MET A 313 2.66 -5.94 -4.96
CA MET A 313 2.38 -6.85 -6.08
C MET A 313 1.64 -8.10 -5.61
N SER A 314 0.57 -7.93 -4.84
CA SER A 314 -0.27 -9.03 -4.38
C SER A 314 -1.75 -8.66 -4.36
N ILE A 315 -2.60 -9.67 -4.40
CA ILE A 315 -4.05 -9.54 -4.30
C ILE A 315 -4.45 -10.23 -3.00
N PRO A 316 -4.73 -9.50 -1.90
CA PRO A 316 -5.09 -10.11 -0.61
C PRO A 316 -6.22 -11.12 -0.77
N TRP A 317 -6.01 -12.34 -0.26
CA TRP A 317 -6.93 -13.49 -0.40
C TRP A 317 -7.35 -13.76 -1.85
N GLY A 318 -6.42 -13.65 -2.80
CA GLY A 318 -6.69 -13.74 -4.24
C GLY A 318 -7.41 -15.03 -4.66
N GLU A 319 -7.16 -16.15 -3.99
CA GLU A 319 -7.86 -17.40 -4.22
C GLU A 319 -9.38 -17.35 -3.92
N ALA A 320 -9.85 -16.32 -3.23
CA ALA A 320 -11.26 -16.05 -2.96
C ALA A 320 -11.80 -14.81 -3.68
N LYS A 321 -10.96 -14.15 -4.49
CA LYS A 321 -11.30 -12.95 -5.27
C LYS A 321 -11.54 -13.33 -6.73
N SER A 322 -12.60 -12.74 -7.31
CA SER A 322 -12.95 -12.86 -8.72
C SER A 322 -12.69 -11.53 -9.45
N ASP A 323 -13.17 -11.45 -10.70
CA ASP A 323 -13.12 -10.22 -11.50
C ASP A 323 -14.00 -9.08 -10.94
N ASP A 324 -14.73 -9.31 -9.86
CA ASP A 324 -15.52 -8.26 -9.16
C ASP A 324 -14.66 -7.32 -8.33
N ASP A 325 -13.43 -7.72 -8.01
CA ASP A 325 -12.45 -6.93 -7.25
C ASP A 325 -11.13 -6.84 -8.03
N LEU A 326 -11.06 -5.87 -8.93
CA LEU A 326 -9.90 -5.69 -9.83
C LEU A 326 -8.73 -4.97 -9.16
N GLY A 327 -8.96 -4.25 -8.05
CA GLY A 327 -7.95 -3.37 -7.46
C GLY A 327 -6.82 -4.11 -6.76
N GLY A 328 -7.13 -5.05 -5.90
CA GLY A 328 -6.11 -5.70 -5.06
C GLY A 328 -5.26 -4.66 -4.32
N TYR A 329 -3.94 -4.93 -4.15
CA TYR A 329 -2.98 -3.98 -3.60
C TYR A 329 -1.99 -3.45 -4.65
N HIS A 330 -2.20 -3.78 -5.93
CA HIS A 330 -1.42 -3.24 -7.05
C HIS A 330 -1.91 -1.84 -7.48
N LEU A 331 -2.24 -0.98 -6.51
CA LEU A 331 -2.69 0.40 -6.65
C LEU A 331 -1.78 1.34 -5.86
N VAL A 332 -1.89 2.63 -6.14
CA VAL A 332 -1.21 3.68 -5.39
C VAL A 332 -2.12 4.18 -4.28
N TRP A 333 -1.66 4.13 -3.03
CA TRP A 333 -2.13 4.95 -1.91
C TRP A 333 -1.07 6.02 -1.65
N THR A 334 -1.47 7.26 -1.54
CA THR A 334 -0.52 8.37 -1.34
C THR A 334 0.28 8.20 -0.05
N ARG A 335 -0.35 7.71 1.02
CA ARG A 335 0.29 7.39 2.31
C ARG A 335 1.39 6.33 2.15
N ASP A 336 1.05 5.18 1.53
CA ASP A 336 1.98 4.06 1.32
C ASP A 336 3.14 4.46 0.43
N MET A 337 2.84 5.18 -0.65
CA MET A 337 3.83 5.67 -1.60
C MET A 337 4.83 6.63 -0.95
N VAL A 338 4.36 7.64 -0.19
CA VAL A 338 5.26 8.58 0.48
C VAL A 338 6.11 7.89 1.56
N ASN A 339 5.52 6.94 2.32
CA ASN A 339 6.29 6.13 3.27
C ASN A 339 7.36 5.29 2.56
N SER A 340 7.03 4.66 1.42
CA SER A 340 7.95 3.85 0.61
C SER A 340 9.13 4.68 0.11
N VAL A 341 8.87 5.84 -0.50
CA VAL A 341 9.96 6.70 -1.02
C VAL A 341 10.78 7.37 0.08
N THR A 342 10.19 7.66 1.23
CA THR A 342 10.97 8.15 2.39
C THR A 342 11.84 7.05 2.99
N GLY A 343 11.44 5.78 2.92
CA GLY A 343 12.27 4.63 3.23
C GLY A 343 13.49 4.53 2.29
N LEU A 344 13.28 4.70 0.99
CA LEU A 344 14.38 4.77 0.01
C LEU A 344 15.30 5.96 0.28
N ALA A 345 14.75 7.15 0.55
CA ALA A 345 15.55 8.33 0.91
C ALA A 345 16.35 8.11 2.20
N ALA A 346 15.80 7.40 3.19
CA ALA A 346 16.48 7.00 4.42
C ALA A 346 17.69 6.08 4.14
N SER A 347 17.64 5.28 3.08
CA SER A 347 18.75 4.43 2.62
C SER A 347 19.72 5.13 1.68
N GLY A 348 19.46 6.41 1.30
CA GLY A 348 20.33 7.20 0.42
C GLY A 348 19.78 7.41 -1.00
N ASP A 349 18.71 6.72 -1.43
CA ASP A 349 18.11 6.95 -2.74
C ASP A 349 17.13 8.13 -2.71
N VAL A 350 17.67 9.30 -2.97
CA VAL A 350 16.90 10.54 -3.07
C VAL A 350 16.33 10.78 -4.48
N ALA A 351 16.82 10.05 -5.48
CA ALA A 351 16.39 10.24 -6.87
C ALA A 351 14.96 9.70 -7.07
N THR A 352 14.65 8.54 -6.49
CA THR A 352 13.30 7.98 -6.51
C THR A 352 12.32 8.87 -5.73
N ALA A 353 12.73 9.43 -4.58
CA ALA A 353 11.90 10.35 -3.82
C ALA A 353 11.56 11.64 -4.62
N LEU A 354 12.50 12.16 -5.42
CA LEU A 354 12.23 13.30 -6.30
C LEU A 354 11.25 12.94 -7.42
N ARG A 355 11.42 11.79 -8.08
CA ARG A 355 10.47 11.31 -9.11
C ARG A 355 9.06 11.13 -8.53
N ALA A 356 8.96 10.60 -7.32
CA ALA A 356 7.70 10.43 -6.62
C ALA A 356 7.00 11.76 -6.31
N LEU A 357 7.74 12.76 -5.87
CA LEU A 357 7.19 14.10 -5.65
C LEU A 357 6.66 14.72 -6.96
N ILE A 358 7.38 14.53 -8.07
CA ILE A 358 6.94 14.99 -9.40
C ILE A 358 5.65 14.27 -9.81
N TYR A 359 5.60 12.95 -9.65
CA TYR A 359 4.43 12.14 -9.96
C TYR A 359 3.21 12.60 -9.13
N LEU A 360 3.35 12.78 -7.82
CA LEU A 360 2.28 13.27 -6.95
C LEU A 360 1.81 14.67 -7.34
N ALA A 361 2.72 15.58 -7.71
CA ALA A 361 2.35 16.91 -8.19
C ALA A 361 1.50 16.87 -9.47
N CYS A 362 1.74 15.85 -10.34
CA CYS A 362 0.95 15.61 -11.54
C CYS A 362 -0.37 14.88 -11.25
N ALA A 363 -0.43 14.04 -10.24
CA ALA A 363 -1.62 13.25 -9.86
C ALA A 363 -2.59 14.02 -8.94
N GLN A 364 -2.17 15.16 -8.38
CA GLN A 364 -3.00 15.97 -7.48
C GLN A 364 -4.27 16.45 -8.17
N ARG A 365 -5.41 16.30 -7.51
CA ARG A 365 -6.72 16.80 -7.98
C ARG A 365 -6.75 18.33 -8.03
N HIS A 366 -7.67 18.88 -8.83
CA HIS A 366 -7.83 20.34 -8.94
C HIS A 366 -8.20 21.03 -7.62
N ASP A 367 -8.93 20.31 -6.74
CA ASP A 367 -9.29 20.80 -5.41
C ASP A 367 -8.11 20.77 -4.40
N GLY A 368 -7.00 20.16 -4.77
CA GLY A 368 -5.81 20.03 -3.95
C GLY A 368 -5.69 18.70 -3.18
N GLY A 369 -6.73 17.87 -3.20
CA GLY A 369 -6.77 16.55 -2.58
C GLY A 369 -6.16 15.45 -3.45
N PHE A 370 -6.16 14.24 -2.88
CA PHE A 370 -5.84 12.99 -3.57
C PHE A 370 -7.01 12.01 -3.38
N PRO A 371 -7.29 11.10 -4.33
CA PRO A 371 -8.25 10.02 -4.10
C PRO A 371 -7.65 9.03 -3.08
N GLN A 372 -8.51 8.25 -2.40
CA GLN A 372 -8.12 7.23 -1.43
C GLN A 372 -7.07 6.28 -2.02
N ASN A 373 -7.32 5.76 -3.23
CA ASN A 373 -6.33 5.03 -4.01
C ASN A 373 -6.63 5.19 -5.51
N PHE A 374 -5.65 4.90 -6.34
CA PHE A 374 -5.75 5.11 -7.78
C PHE A 374 -4.82 4.22 -8.58
N TRP A 375 -5.19 3.97 -9.84
CA TRP A 375 -4.35 3.31 -10.82
C TRP A 375 -3.11 4.15 -11.11
N ILE A 376 -2.08 3.50 -11.64
CA ILE A 376 -0.81 4.18 -11.91
C ILE A 376 -0.93 5.38 -12.86
N ASP A 377 -1.95 5.43 -13.70
CA ASP A 377 -2.28 6.55 -14.59
C ASP A 377 -3.03 7.71 -13.90
N GLY A 378 -3.28 7.62 -12.60
CA GLY A 378 -3.95 8.62 -11.79
C GLY A 378 -5.47 8.50 -11.73
N ARG A 379 -6.10 7.54 -12.43
CA ARG A 379 -7.55 7.31 -12.35
C ARG A 379 -7.93 6.76 -10.98
N PRO A 380 -8.85 7.39 -10.24
CA PRO A 380 -9.30 6.88 -8.95
C PRO A 380 -9.89 5.46 -9.07
N TYR A 381 -9.56 4.60 -8.09
CA TYR A 381 -10.26 3.35 -7.87
C TYR A 381 -11.32 3.53 -6.76
N TRP A 382 -10.91 4.06 -5.60
CA TRP A 382 -11.82 4.54 -4.56
C TRP A 382 -11.66 6.04 -4.34
N ASN A 383 -12.78 6.72 -4.07
CA ASN A 383 -12.85 8.18 -3.94
C ASN A 383 -12.96 8.67 -2.49
N GLY A 384 -12.69 7.84 -1.48
CA GLY A 384 -12.62 8.27 -0.09
C GLY A 384 -11.62 9.42 0.10
N ILE A 385 -11.85 10.25 1.11
CA ILE A 385 -10.96 11.37 1.46
C ILE A 385 -10.26 11.03 2.76
N GLN A 386 -8.93 11.03 2.74
CA GLN A 386 -8.05 10.85 3.89
C GLN A 386 -7.13 12.06 3.99
N LEU A 387 -7.25 12.85 5.06
CA LEU A 387 -6.51 14.11 5.18
C LEU A 387 -5.02 13.91 5.41
N ASP A 388 -4.59 12.78 5.99
CA ASP A 388 -3.18 12.42 6.12
C ASP A 388 -2.53 12.23 4.74
N GLU A 389 -3.22 11.64 3.77
CA GLU A 389 -2.74 11.48 2.39
C GLU A 389 -2.51 12.79 1.66
N VAL A 390 -3.19 13.86 2.06
CA VAL A 390 -2.97 15.22 1.55
C VAL A 390 -1.75 15.86 2.21
N SER A 391 -1.47 15.51 3.46
CA SER A 391 -0.35 16.06 4.24
C SER A 391 1.00 15.45 3.88
N PHE A 392 1.07 14.16 3.57
CA PHE A 392 2.32 13.47 3.27
C PHE A 392 3.10 14.05 2.08
N PRO A 393 2.48 14.42 0.95
CA PRO A 393 3.18 15.09 -0.15
C PRO A 393 3.79 16.43 0.24
N ILE A 394 3.15 17.20 1.12
CA ILE A 394 3.71 18.46 1.65
C ILE A 394 4.97 18.20 2.47
N MET A 395 4.92 17.20 3.35
CA MET A 395 6.05 16.80 4.19
C MET A 395 7.23 16.27 3.35
N LEU A 396 6.94 15.46 2.30
CA LEU A 396 7.95 15.00 1.35
C LEU A 396 8.61 16.17 0.62
N ALA A 397 7.80 17.10 0.09
CA ALA A 397 8.29 18.29 -0.58
C ALA A 397 9.21 19.13 0.32
N TRP A 398 8.82 19.33 1.59
CA TRP A 398 9.65 20.06 2.57
C TRP A 398 10.98 19.36 2.85
N ARG A 399 10.96 18.05 3.06
CA ARG A 399 12.17 17.23 3.25
C ARG A 399 13.14 17.37 2.06
N MET A 400 12.62 17.29 0.83
CA MET A 400 13.41 17.45 -0.39
C MET A 400 13.97 18.88 -0.54
N HIS A 401 13.19 19.90 -0.16
CA HIS A 401 13.62 21.30 -0.14
C HIS A 401 14.78 21.54 0.84
N LYS A 402 14.63 21.09 2.08
CA LYS A 402 15.67 21.21 3.14
C LYS A 402 16.97 20.51 2.74
N ALA A 403 16.88 19.39 2.07
CA ALA A 403 18.02 18.64 1.55
C ALA A 403 18.61 19.26 0.25
N ARG A 404 18.03 20.33 -0.31
CA ARG A 404 18.40 20.98 -1.58
C ARG A 404 18.36 20.04 -2.78
N LEU A 405 17.37 19.15 -2.83
CA LEU A 405 17.25 18.10 -3.84
C LEU A 405 16.22 18.39 -4.93
N LEU A 406 15.50 19.52 -4.86
CA LEU A 406 14.42 19.86 -5.81
C LEU A 406 14.89 20.12 -7.24
N LYS A 407 16.19 20.42 -7.47
CA LYS A 407 16.82 20.56 -8.81
C LYS A 407 16.00 21.42 -9.80
N GLY A 408 15.44 22.55 -9.35
CA GLY A 408 14.63 23.45 -10.19
C GLY A 408 13.13 23.12 -10.24
N LEU A 409 12.67 22.02 -9.65
CA LEU A 409 11.25 21.80 -9.40
C LEU A 409 10.73 22.78 -8.35
N ASP A 410 9.63 23.46 -8.65
CA ASP A 410 8.89 24.24 -7.68
C ASP A 410 7.64 23.48 -7.19
N PRO A 411 7.64 22.88 -5.99
CA PRO A 411 6.48 22.15 -5.46
C PRO A 411 5.43 23.08 -4.82
N TYR A 412 5.72 24.38 -4.67
CA TYR A 412 4.87 25.30 -3.92
C TYR A 412 3.41 25.39 -4.42
N PRO A 413 3.10 25.38 -5.74
CA PRO A 413 1.73 25.34 -6.20
C PRO A 413 0.96 24.10 -5.73
N MET A 414 1.61 22.90 -5.68
CA MET A 414 1.04 21.68 -5.12
C MET A 414 0.81 21.84 -3.61
N VAL A 415 1.81 22.35 -2.90
CA VAL A 415 1.78 22.56 -1.45
C VAL A 415 0.63 23.50 -1.04
N LEU A 416 0.45 24.61 -1.76
CA LEU A 416 -0.62 25.57 -1.47
C LEU A 416 -2.01 24.96 -1.67
N ARG A 417 -2.23 24.21 -2.78
CA ARG A 417 -3.51 23.56 -3.02
C ARG A 417 -3.80 22.49 -1.97
N ALA A 418 -2.79 21.69 -1.57
CA ALA A 418 -2.93 20.72 -0.51
C ALA A 418 -3.24 21.38 0.85
N ALA A 419 -2.54 22.46 1.21
CA ALA A 419 -2.81 23.22 2.43
C ALA A 419 -4.21 23.83 2.44
N HIS A 420 -4.67 24.39 1.29
CA HIS A 420 -6.04 24.85 1.13
C HIS A 420 -7.05 23.72 1.41
N PHE A 421 -6.84 22.54 0.80
CA PHE A 421 -7.72 21.39 0.98
C PHE A 421 -7.80 20.93 2.45
N LEU A 422 -6.66 20.91 3.17
CA LEU A 422 -6.61 20.56 4.59
C LEU A 422 -7.40 21.54 5.46
N VAL A 423 -7.26 22.86 5.20
CA VAL A 423 -7.99 23.89 5.93
C VAL A 423 -9.48 23.86 5.64
N GLU A 424 -9.86 23.59 4.40
CA GLU A 424 -11.27 23.51 3.98
C GLU A 424 -11.98 22.30 4.59
N ASN A 425 -11.42 21.11 4.45
CA ASN A 425 -12.07 19.83 4.76
C ASN A 425 -11.83 19.35 6.20
N GLY A 426 -10.76 19.83 6.87
CA GLY A 426 -10.47 19.51 8.27
C GLY A 426 -11.24 20.36 9.27
N PRO A 427 -11.05 20.15 10.59
CA PRO A 427 -10.11 19.21 11.24
C PRO A 427 -10.50 17.73 11.23
N PRO A 428 -11.81 17.31 11.29
CA PRO A 428 -12.14 15.90 11.25
C PRO A 428 -11.88 15.34 9.84
N THR A 429 -11.39 14.11 9.75
CA THR A 429 -11.18 13.44 8.47
C THR A 429 -12.40 12.62 8.07
N PRO A 430 -12.79 12.59 6.79
CA PRO A 430 -13.84 11.67 6.30
C PRO A 430 -13.49 10.19 6.46
N GLN A 431 -12.20 9.84 6.38
CA GLN A 431 -11.67 8.51 6.73
C GLN A 431 -10.31 8.69 7.44
N GLU A 432 -10.07 7.92 8.48
CA GLU A 432 -8.75 7.85 9.13
C GLU A 432 -7.84 6.83 8.44
N ARG A 433 -6.59 6.68 8.89
CA ARG A 433 -5.54 5.86 8.24
C ARG A 433 -5.90 4.38 7.98
N TRP A 434 -6.93 3.84 8.65
CA TRP A 434 -7.43 2.49 8.44
C TRP A 434 -8.62 2.41 7.47
N GLU A 435 -9.02 3.55 6.88
CA GLU A 435 -10.00 3.67 5.77
C GLU A 435 -11.45 3.33 6.16
N GLU A 436 -11.81 3.47 7.45
CA GLU A 436 -13.09 2.97 7.94
C GLU A 436 -14.02 4.04 8.50
N ASN A 437 -13.54 4.91 9.37
CA ASN A 437 -14.39 5.84 10.11
C ASN A 437 -14.04 7.30 9.88
N ALA A 438 -15.10 8.15 9.88
CA ALA A 438 -14.97 9.61 9.90
C ALA A 438 -14.83 10.13 11.33
N GLY A 439 -14.02 11.19 11.51
CA GLY A 439 -13.89 11.85 12.81
C GLY A 439 -12.51 12.43 13.11
N TYR A 440 -12.20 12.61 14.39
CA TYR A 440 -10.90 13.06 14.85
C TYR A 440 -10.01 11.88 15.21
N SER A 441 -8.92 11.72 14.49
CA SER A 441 -7.90 10.69 14.72
C SER A 441 -6.56 11.32 15.09
N PRO A 442 -5.86 10.85 16.14
CA PRO A 442 -4.57 11.42 16.53
C PRO A 442 -3.51 11.30 15.44
N SER A 443 -3.50 10.22 14.65
CA SER A 443 -2.56 10.06 13.53
C SER A 443 -2.81 11.06 12.41
N THR A 444 -4.08 11.24 11.99
CA THR A 444 -4.43 12.22 10.95
C THR A 444 -4.12 13.65 11.40
N LEU A 445 -4.44 14.00 12.67
CA LEU A 445 -4.10 15.32 13.23
C LEU A 445 -2.58 15.53 13.25
N ALA A 446 -1.78 14.51 13.62
CA ALA A 446 -0.32 14.60 13.60
C ALA A 446 0.21 14.92 12.21
N ALA A 447 -0.25 14.20 11.18
CA ALA A 447 0.15 14.44 9.80
C ALA A 447 -0.28 15.84 9.32
N ASN A 448 -1.52 16.26 9.60
CA ASN A 448 -2.04 17.56 9.20
C ASN A 448 -1.28 18.72 9.83
N ILE A 449 -1.00 18.67 11.13
CA ILE A 449 -0.20 19.68 11.83
C ILE A 449 1.19 19.78 11.21
N ALA A 450 1.86 18.64 11.02
CA ALA A 450 3.19 18.60 10.43
C ALA A 450 3.19 19.15 8.98
N GLY A 451 2.22 18.74 8.16
CA GLY A 451 2.05 19.22 6.79
C GLY A 451 1.81 20.74 6.72
N LEU A 452 0.92 21.27 7.56
CA LEU A 452 0.62 22.71 7.62
C LEU A 452 1.82 23.55 8.07
N VAL A 453 2.61 23.08 9.05
CA VAL A 453 3.86 23.75 9.46
C VAL A 453 4.85 23.74 8.29
N CYS A 454 5.03 22.64 7.58
CA CYS A 454 5.88 22.57 6.39
C CYS A 454 5.41 23.54 5.30
N ALA A 455 4.10 23.62 5.04
CA ALA A 455 3.52 24.56 4.07
C ALA A 455 3.77 26.03 4.48
N ALA A 456 3.64 26.34 5.78
CA ALA A 456 3.95 27.67 6.31
C ALA A 456 5.44 28.02 6.13
N CYS A 457 6.35 27.07 6.33
CA CYS A 457 7.78 27.27 6.06
C CYS A 457 8.05 27.58 4.58
N PHE A 458 7.42 26.85 3.66
CA PHE A 458 7.50 27.17 2.22
C PHE A 458 7.02 28.59 1.90
N ALA A 459 5.88 29.01 2.47
CA ALA A 459 5.34 30.34 2.28
C ALA A 459 6.32 31.40 2.81
N ARG A 460 6.91 31.16 3.99
CA ARG A 460 7.89 32.05 4.62
C ARG A 460 9.16 32.20 3.78
N ASP A 461 9.72 31.12 3.26
CA ASP A 461 10.89 31.12 2.38
C ASP A 461 10.67 31.93 1.09
N ARG A 462 9.41 32.14 0.70
CA ARG A 462 9.00 32.96 -0.46
C ARG A 462 8.60 34.37 -0.12
N GLY A 463 8.66 34.76 1.15
CA GLY A 463 8.25 36.07 1.61
C GLY A 463 6.71 36.24 1.73
N ASP A 464 5.92 35.19 1.53
CA ASP A 464 4.46 35.22 1.76
C ASP A 464 4.17 35.02 3.26
N VAL A 465 4.40 36.10 4.01
CA VAL A 465 4.25 36.11 5.47
C VAL A 465 2.79 35.97 5.88
N VAL A 466 1.84 36.42 5.05
CA VAL A 466 0.38 36.35 5.36
C VAL A 466 -0.08 34.88 5.35
N THR A 467 0.24 34.15 4.28
CA THR A 467 -0.06 32.71 4.19
C THR A 467 0.68 31.92 5.27
N ALA A 468 1.96 32.21 5.49
CA ALA A 468 2.74 31.53 6.52
C ALA A 468 2.10 31.66 7.91
N ARG A 469 1.76 32.87 8.31
CA ARG A 469 1.12 33.15 9.60
C ARG A 469 -0.25 32.47 9.73
N PHE A 470 -1.08 32.54 8.69
CA PHE A 470 -2.39 31.90 8.70
C PHE A 470 -2.30 30.38 8.89
N LEU A 471 -1.38 29.71 8.18
CA LEU A 471 -1.17 28.27 8.29
C LEU A 471 -0.58 27.87 9.64
N GLU A 472 0.35 28.65 10.18
CA GLU A 472 0.91 28.44 11.54
C GLU A 472 -0.16 28.56 12.61
N GLU A 473 -1.00 29.61 12.55
CA GLU A 473 -2.10 29.81 13.51
C GLU A 473 -3.13 28.68 13.42
N TYR A 474 -3.42 28.17 12.21
CA TYR A 474 -4.34 27.05 12.03
C TYR A 474 -3.72 25.72 12.54
N ALA A 475 -2.44 25.48 12.30
CA ALA A 475 -1.72 24.33 12.85
C ALA A 475 -1.68 24.36 14.40
N ASP A 476 -1.47 25.54 14.99
CA ASP A 476 -1.50 25.76 16.44
C ASP A 476 -2.90 25.53 17.05
N PHE A 477 -3.95 25.90 16.29
CA PHE A 477 -5.34 25.59 16.67
C PHE A 477 -5.59 24.07 16.71
N LEU A 478 -5.11 23.33 15.67
CA LEU A 478 -5.23 21.87 15.67
C LEU A 478 -4.48 21.26 16.84
N GLU A 479 -3.24 21.69 17.08
CA GLU A 479 -2.38 21.16 18.14
C GLU A 479 -2.95 21.39 19.54
N ALA A 480 -3.54 22.55 19.79
CA ALA A 480 -4.13 22.90 21.08
C ALA A 480 -5.39 22.05 21.42
N ASN A 481 -6.02 21.43 20.42
CA ASN A 481 -7.25 20.66 20.59
C ASN A 481 -7.06 19.14 20.47
N ILE A 482 -5.84 18.64 20.24
CA ILE A 482 -5.59 17.20 20.04
C ILE A 482 -6.22 16.37 21.18
N GLU A 483 -5.88 16.68 22.43
CA GLU A 483 -6.34 15.92 23.59
C GLU A 483 -7.85 16.06 23.81
N THR A 484 -8.41 17.23 23.55
CA THR A 484 -9.86 17.46 23.65
C THR A 484 -10.64 16.59 22.69
N TRP A 485 -10.11 16.38 21.50
CA TRP A 485 -10.79 15.60 20.47
C TRP A 485 -10.49 14.10 20.51
N THR A 486 -9.34 13.67 21.07
CA THR A 486 -8.85 12.30 20.88
C THR A 486 -8.45 11.57 22.17
N VAL A 487 -8.68 12.17 23.33
CA VAL A 487 -8.38 11.55 24.63
C VAL A 487 -9.65 11.36 25.44
N THR A 488 -9.95 10.12 25.84
CA THR A 488 -11.04 9.82 26.77
C THR A 488 -10.59 9.97 28.21
N ASN A 489 -11.52 10.30 29.10
CA ASN A 489 -11.38 10.27 30.58
C ASN A 489 -12.15 9.09 31.23
N GLU A 490 -12.85 8.29 30.39
CA GLU A 490 -13.68 7.16 30.80
C GLU A 490 -13.02 5.80 30.54
N GLY A 491 -11.69 5.74 30.40
CA GLY A 491 -10.96 4.52 30.12
C GLY A 491 -11.19 3.42 31.17
N PHE A 492 -11.31 2.17 30.73
CA PHE A 492 -11.56 0.99 31.57
C PHE A 492 -10.77 -0.26 31.13
N LEU A 493 -10.02 -0.20 30.03
CA LEU A 493 -9.28 -1.34 29.46
C LEU A 493 -8.14 -1.82 30.38
N VAL A 494 -7.53 -0.90 31.13
CA VAL A 494 -6.47 -1.22 32.08
C VAL A 494 -6.81 -0.61 33.44
N PRO A 495 -6.80 -1.41 34.52
CA PRO A 495 -7.08 -0.89 35.88
C PRO A 495 -6.19 0.31 36.25
N GLY A 496 -6.78 1.38 36.67
CA GLY A 496 -6.08 2.60 37.08
C GLY A 496 -5.75 3.59 35.98
N ILE A 497 -5.94 3.24 34.71
CA ILE A 497 -5.78 4.17 33.58
C ILE A 497 -7.16 4.60 33.08
N LYS A 498 -7.54 5.82 33.41
CA LYS A 498 -8.80 6.44 32.98
C LYS A 498 -8.62 7.30 31.73
N ARG A 499 -7.42 7.84 31.55
CA ARG A 499 -7.13 8.80 30.51
C ARG A 499 -6.15 8.22 29.51
N HIS A 500 -6.57 8.08 28.25
CA HIS A 500 -5.72 7.59 27.15
C HIS A 500 -6.23 8.05 25.81
N TYR A 501 -5.38 8.04 24.77
CA TYR A 501 -5.78 8.27 23.39
C TYR A 501 -6.68 7.14 22.90
N VAL A 502 -7.67 7.52 22.07
CA VAL A 502 -8.54 6.59 21.33
C VAL A 502 -8.16 6.59 19.85
N ARG A 503 -8.56 5.56 19.11
CA ARG A 503 -8.35 5.48 17.67
C ARG A 503 -9.01 6.62 16.92
N ILE A 504 -10.27 6.88 17.23
CA ILE A 504 -11.12 7.87 16.57
C ILE A 504 -12.22 8.37 17.50
N ASN A 505 -12.47 9.68 17.50
CA ASN A 505 -13.71 10.27 17.97
C ASN A 505 -14.64 10.44 16.76
N PRO A 506 -15.69 9.62 16.60
CA PRO A 506 -16.53 9.61 15.42
C PRO A 506 -17.34 10.91 15.29
N ILE A 507 -17.30 11.50 14.12
CA ILE A 507 -18.03 12.73 13.76
C ILE A 507 -18.67 12.52 12.39
N ASP A 508 -19.93 12.93 12.25
CA ASP A 508 -20.53 13.13 10.94
C ASP A 508 -19.94 14.42 10.33
N VAL A 509 -19.03 14.28 9.40
CA VAL A 509 -18.37 15.44 8.73
C VAL A 509 -19.33 16.26 7.85
N ALA A 510 -20.51 15.74 7.55
CA ALA A 510 -21.55 16.46 6.81
C ALA A 510 -22.44 17.31 7.74
N ASP A 511 -22.45 17.06 9.04
CA ASP A 511 -23.20 17.87 10.03
C ASP A 511 -22.31 19.01 10.57
N PRO A 512 -22.56 20.27 10.18
CA PRO A 512 -21.77 21.40 10.67
C PRO A 512 -21.95 21.68 12.17
N ASP A 513 -23.00 21.14 12.80
CA ASP A 513 -23.33 21.31 14.20
C ASP A 513 -23.06 20.04 15.04
N ALA A 514 -22.29 19.08 14.48
CA ALA A 514 -21.95 17.82 15.13
C ALA A 514 -21.34 18.04 16.53
N ASP A 515 -21.70 17.16 17.46
CA ASP A 515 -21.12 17.18 18.81
C ASP A 515 -19.67 16.65 18.78
N GLU A 516 -18.72 17.47 19.20
CA GLU A 516 -17.29 17.12 19.23
C GLU A 516 -16.85 16.49 20.55
N SER A 517 -17.74 16.40 21.56
CA SER A 517 -17.40 15.68 22.80
C SER A 517 -17.08 14.22 22.50
N ILE A 518 -16.19 13.63 23.29
CA ILE A 518 -15.79 12.22 23.11
C ILE A 518 -16.56 11.28 24.03
N GLU A 519 -16.97 11.79 25.19
CA GLU A 519 -17.53 10.97 26.27
C GLU A 519 -18.95 10.47 25.93
N GLY A 520 -19.23 9.22 26.29
CA GLY A 520 -20.51 8.55 26.01
C GLY A 520 -20.74 8.15 24.55
N LYS A 521 -19.86 8.52 23.62
CA LYS A 521 -19.99 8.14 22.21
C LYS A 521 -19.67 6.68 21.95
N ARG A 522 -20.21 6.19 20.84
CA ARG A 522 -19.98 4.85 20.32
C ARG A 522 -19.46 4.91 18.89
N VAL A 523 -18.67 3.93 18.50
CA VAL A 523 -18.16 3.79 17.14
C VAL A 523 -18.60 2.44 16.56
N PHE A 524 -19.00 2.46 15.30
CA PHE A 524 -19.37 1.27 14.54
C PHE A 524 -18.15 0.71 13.80
N ILE A 525 -17.89 -0.59 13.95
CA ILE A 525 -16.80 -1.32 13.29
C ILE A 525 -17.39 -2.09 12.10
N HIS A 526 -17.08 -1.66 10.90
CA HIS A 526 -17.72 -2.14 9.65
C HIS A 526 -17.36 -3.58 9.28
N ASN A 527 -16.22 -4.08 9.70
CA ASN A 527 -15.65 -5.38 9.31
C ASN A 527 -15.93 -6.51 10.32
N ARG A 528 -16.99 -6.37 11.15
CA ARG A 528 -17.47 -7.43 12.06
C ARG A 528 -18.34 -8.46 11.33
N GLY A 529 -18.23 -9.72 11.75
CA GLY A 529 -19.01 -10.82 11.16
C GLY A 529 -20.51 -10.72 11.45
N PRO A 530 -21.33 -11.35 10.60
CA PRO A 530 -22.79 -11.40 10.80
C PRO A 530 -23.16 -11.90 12.20
N GLY A 531 -24.05 -11.15 12.90
CA GLY A 531 -24.51 -11.47 14.23
C GLY A 531 -23.52 -11.15 15.37
N GLN A 532 -22.34 -10.62 15.07
CA GLN A 532 -21.40 -10.13 16.08
C GLN A 532 -21.72 -8.68 16.46
N GLN A 533 -21.38 -8.33 17.71
CA GLN A 533 -21.43 -6.93 18.12
C GLN A 533 -20.49 -6.09 17.22
N ALA A 534 -21.03 -4.99 16.68
CA ALA A 534 -20.28 -4.08 15.80
C ALA A 534 -20.17 -2.67 16.37
N GLU A 535 -20.92 -2.32 17.42
CA GLU A 535 -20.91 -1.01 18.02
C GLU A 535 -20.35 -1.05 19.44
N PHE A 536 -19.33 -0.22 19.71
CA PHE A 536 -18.56 -0.20 20.95
C PHE A 536 -18.39 1.22 21.50
N PRO A 537 -18.21 1.40 22.84
CA PRO A 537 -17.80 2.68 23.40
C PRO A 537 -16.50 3.17 22.74
N VAL A 538 -16.41 4.45 22.44
CA VAL A 538 -15.18 5.04 21.86
C VAL A 538 -13.96 4.78 22.74
N ALA A 539 -14.12 4.86 24.07
CA ALA A 539 -13.06 4.58 25.05
C ALA A 539 -12.48 3.14 24.97
N GLU A 540 -13.18 2.22 24.31
CA GLU A 540 -12.73 0.83 24.09
C GLU A 540 -11.93 0.66 22.79
N ILE A 541 -12.06 1.59 21.83
CA ILE A 541 -11.44 1.46 20.51
C ILE A 541 -10.14 2.25 20.46
N VAL A 542 -9.03 1.53 20.64
CA VAL A 542 -7.67 2.07 20.71
C VAL A 542 -6.77 1.51 19.59
N ASP A 543 -5.82 2.31 19.15
CA ASP A 543 -4.76 1.95 18.20
C ASP A 543 -3.43 2.64 18.56
N GLY A 544 -2.38 2.37 17.76
CA GLY A 544 -1.07 3.01 17.88
C GLY A 544 -0.95 4.38 17.19
N GLY A 545 -2.05 4.95 16.65
CA GLY A 545 -1.99 6.16 15.83
C GLY A 545 -1.43 7.41 16.54
N PHE A 546 -1.58 7.51 17.85
CA PHE A 546 -1.02 8.61 18.65
C PHE A 546 0.52 8.64 18.66
N LEU A 547 1.21 7.54 18.31
CA LEU A 547 2.68 7.50 18.21
C LEU A 547 3.22 8.46 17.13
N GLU A 548 2.42 8.80 16.14
CA GLU A 548 2.78 9.78 15.11
C GLU A 548 2.94 11.20 15.68
N LEU A 549 2.28 11.53 16.78
CA LEU A 549 2.50 12.79 17.49
C LEU A 549 3.96 12.95 17.97
N VAL A 550 4.56 11.84 18.40
CA VAL A 550 5.99 11.80 18.77
C VAL A 550 6.86 11.74 17.51
N ARG A 551 6.45 10.95 16.53
CA ARG A 551 7.20 10.73 15.29
C ARG A 551 7.50 12.04 14.55
N TYR A 552 6.52 12.95 14.48
CA TYR A 552 6.68 14.23 13.78
C TYR A 552 7.15 15.38 14.68
N GLY A 553 7.27 15.17 15.99
CA GLY A 553 7.80 16.17 16.95
C GLY A 553 6.75 17.08 17.57
N ILE A 554 5.47 16.64 17.69
CA ILE A 554 4.37 17.41 18.27
C ILE A 554 4.25 17.15 19.78
N ARG A 555 4.53 15.92 20.23
CA ARG A 555 4.54 15.52 21.66
C ARG A 555 5.86 14.85 22.00
N LYS A 556 6.23 14.88 23.28
CA LYS A 556 7.45 14.22 23.79
C LYS A 556 7.17 12.74 24.03
N ALA A 557 8.13 11.90 23.68
CA ALA A 557 8.19 10.55 24.23
C ALA A 557 8.38 10.62 25.75
N GLY A 558 7.76 9.70 26.50
CA GLY A 558 7.82 9.66 27.96
C GLY A 558 6.85 10.62 28.65
N ASP A 559 6.02 11.37 27.90
CA ASP A 559 4.89 12.10 28.48
C ASP A 559 3.94 11.11 29.19
N PRO A 560 3.42 11.42 30.39
CA PRO A 560 2.57 10.51 31.15
C PRO A 560 1.35 9.99 30.37
N LEU A 561 0.69 10.84 29.59
CA LEU A 561 -0.45 10.43 28.76
C LEU A 561 -0.03 9.47 27.64
N MET A 562 1.14 9.71 27.02
CA MET A 562 1.72 8.80 26.03
C MET A 562 2.04 7.43 26.65
N GLU A 563 2.70 7.40 27.82
CA GLU A 563 3.07 6.15 28.49
C GLU A 563 1.83 5.38 29.01
N ASP A 564 0.79 6.08 29.47
CA ASP A 564 -0.50 5.48 29.85
C ASP A 564 -1.19 4.85 28.64
N SER A 565 -1.24 5.56 27.51
CA SER A 565 -1.80 5.06 26.25
C SER A 565 -1.01 3.87 25.70
N LEU A 566 0.33 3.88 25.84
CA LEU A 566 1.17 2.72 25.49
C LEU A 566 0.81 1.50 26.33
N ARG A 567 0.64 1.66 27.65
CA ARG A 567 0.23 0.56 28.53
C ARG A 567 -1.13 -0.01 28.13
N VAL A 568 -2.05 0.85 27.68
CA VAL A 568 -3.37 0.41 27.20
C VAL A 568 -3.22 -0.42 25.92
N ILE A 569 -2.55 0.08 24.87
CA ILE A 569 -2.41 -0.67 23.62
C ILE A 569 -1.58 -1.94 23.80
N ASP A 570 -0.57 -1.93 24.67
CA ASP A 570 0.22 -3.12 24.99
C ASP A 570 -0.63 -4.21 25.67
N ALA A 571 -1.59 -3.82 26.49
CA ALA A 571 -2.47 -4.77 27.18
C ALA A 571 -3.47 -5.45 26.23
N VAL A 572 -3.96 -4.73 25.18
CA VAL A 572 -5.09 -5.23 24.36
C VAL A 572 -4.74 -5.55 22.91
N LEU A 573 -3.67 -4.99 22.35
CA LEU A 573 -3.30 -5.18 20.92
C LEU A 573 -2.03 -5.99 20.73
N LYS A 574 -1.14 -6.04 21.70
CA LYS A 574 0.15 -6.72 21.60
C LYS A 574 -0.02 -8.24 21.59
N THR A 575 0.74 -8.88 20.73
CA THR A 575 0.95 -10.34 20.72
C THR A 575 2.45 -10.59 20.76
N ASP A 576 2.91 -11.40 21.72
CA ASP A 576 4.31 -11.81 21.82
C ASP A 576 4.51 -13.13 21.08
N PHE A 577 5.28 -13.07 19.98
CA PHE A 577 5.71 -14.24 19.20
C PHE A 577 7.14 -14.65 19.57
N PRO A 578 7.58 -15.86 19.21
CA PRO A 578 9.00 -16.23 19.29
C PRO A 578 9.92 -15.28 18.50
N ALA A 579 9.39 -14.66 17.44
CA ALA A 579 10.06 -13.64 16.64
C ALA A 579 10.23 -12.32 17.43
N GLY A 580 9.29 -11.96 18.26
CA GLY A 580 9.23 -10.74 19.05
C GLY A 580 7.82 -10.17 19.15
N PRO A 581 7.65 -8.95 19.70
CA PRO A 581 6.33 -8.32 19.85
C PRO A 581 5.76 -7.83 18.52
N CYS A 582 4.44 -7.93 18.36
CA CYS A 582 3.70 -7.43 17.20
C CYS A 582 2.31 -6.94 17.64
N TRP A 583 1.77 -5.92 16.98
CA TRP A 583 0.50 -5.29 17.37
C TRP A 583 -0.57 -5.44 16.30
N ARG A 584 -1.85 -5.55 16.72
CA ARG A 584 -3.02 -5.41 15.85
C ARG A 584 -3.28 -3.95 15.55
N ARG A 585 -4.03 -3.66 14.48
CA ARG A 585 -4.39 -2.29 14.10
C ARG A 585 -5.15 -1.59 15.23
N TYR A 586 -6.27 -2.16 15.68
CA TYR A 586 -7.11 -1.63 16.76
C TYR A 586 -7.95 -2.73 17.41
N THR A 587 -8.58 -2.42 18.55
CA THR A 587 -9.48 -3.34 19.26
C THR A 587 -10.72 -3.65 18.41
N HIS A 588 -11.17 -4.91 18.44
CA HIS A 588 -12.31 -5.43 17.68
C HIS A 588 -12.18 -5.36 16.15
N ASP A 589 -11.02 -5.07 15.62
CA ASP A 589 -10.73 -5.11 14.19
C ASP A 589 -11.11 -6.47 13.58
N GLY A 590 -11.86 -6.44 12.49
CA GLY A 590 -12.25 -7.64 11.74
C GLY A 590 -11.47 -7.80 10.42
N TYR A 591 -10.59 -6.85 10.04
CA TYR A 591 -9.83 -6.96 8.81
C TYR A 591 -8.67 -7.96 8.96
N GLY A 592 -8.89 -9.18 8.48
CA GLY A 592 -7.87 -10.23 8.52
C GLY A 592 -8.43 -11.64 8.33
N GLN A 593 -7.53 -12.60 8.29
CA GLN A 593 -7.84 -14.03 8.17
C GLN A 593 -8.80 -14.49 9.28
N ARG A 594 -9.85 -15.22 8.94
CA ARG A 594 -10.79 -15.78 9.92
C ARG A 594 -10.11 -16.82 10.82
N ASP A 595 -10.62 -17.04 12.03
CA ASP A 595 -10.04 -17.98 13.00
C ASP A 595 -9.97 -19.43 12.48
N GLY A 596 -10.93 -19.88 11.68
CA GLY A 596 -10.91 -21.17 10.99
C GLY A 596 -10.02 -21.22 9.73
N GLY A 597 -9.18 -20.19 9.50
CA GLY A 597 -8.30 -20.09 8.33
C GLY A 597 -9.00 -19.73 7.03
N GLY A 598 -10.28 -19.37 7.07
CA GLY A 598 -11.00 -18.87 5.89
C GLY A 598 -10.54 -17.45 5.51
N PRO A 599 -10.72 -17.04 4.23
CA PRO A 599 -10.32 -15.72 3.77
C PRO A 599 -11.17 -14.61 4.40
N PHE A 600 -10.66 -13.38 4.36
CA PHE A 600 -11.47 -12.19 4.61
C PHE A 600 -12.43 -11.98 3.44
N LEU A 601 -13.73 -11.86 3.74
CA LEU A 601 -14.80 -11.57 2.78
C LEU A 601 -15.72 -10.50 3.39
N GLY A 602 -15.17 -9.27 3.58
CA GLY A 602 -15.85 -8.18 4.26
C GLY A 602 -15.84 -8.29 5.78
N TRP A 603 -15.43 -9.44 6.34
CA TRP A 603 -15.29 -9.66 7.79
C TRP A 603 -14.27 -10.77 8.08
N GLY A 604 -13.67 -10.72 9.27
CA GLY A 604 -12.69 -11.68 9.74
C GLY A 604 -12.23 -11.36 11.17
N ARG A 605 -10.93 -11.46 11.40
CA ARG A 605 -10.28 -11.06 12.65
C ARG A 605 -8.98 -10.32 12.35
N GLY A 606 -8.84 -9.11 12.87
CA GLY A 606 -7.60 -8.32 12.76
C GLY A 606 -6.40 -9.08 13.32
N ARG A 607 -5.38 -9.26 12.49
CA ARG A 607 -4.14 -9.95 12.86
C ARG A 607 -3.03 -8.94 13.14
N PRO A 608 -1.95 -9.32 13.89
CA PRO A 608 -0.82 -8.44 14.14
C PRO A 608 -0.06 -8.06 12.85
N TRP A 609 0.45 -6.82 12.81
CA TRP A 609 1.13 -6.24 11.66
C TRP A 609 2.60 -5.94 11.99
N PRO A 610 3.59 -6.49 11.29
CA PRO A 610 5.02 -6.15 11.46
C PRO A 610 5.33 -4.66 11.31
N LEU A 611 4.56 -3.94 10.50
CA LEU A 611 4.62 -2.49 10.36
C LEU A 611 4.53 -1.79 11.73
N LEU A 612 3.56 -2.18 12.57
CA LEU A 612 3.32 -1.56 13.87
C LEU A 612 4.44 -1.86 14.88
N THR A 613 5.17 -2.96 14.69
CA THR A 613 6.42 -3.23 15.42
C THR A 613 7.48 -2.17 15.11
N GLY A 614 7.57 -1.72 13.86
CA GLY A 614 8.46 -0.64 13.45
C GLY A 614 8.07 0.71 14.03
N GLU A 615 6.79 1.07 13.96
CA GLU A 615 6.25 2.29 14.59
C GLU A 615 6.57 2.33 16.09
N ARG A 616 6.39 1.21 16.79
CA ARG A 616 6.74 1.09 18.20
C ARG A 616 8.25 1.24 18.43
N GLY A 617 9.09 0.64 17.59
CA GLY A 617 10.56 0.76 17.66
C GLY A 617 11.04 2.22 17.55
N HIS A 618 10.42 3.03 16.70
CA HIS A 618 10.70 4.47 16.63
C HIS A 618 10.35 5.21 17.93
N TYR A 619 9.21 4.88 18.53
CA TYR A 619 8.85 5.47 19.83
C TYR A 619 9.86 5.11 20.94
N GLU A 620 10.31 3.84 21.00
CA GLU A 620 11.30 3.41 21.97
C GLU A 620 12.61 4.19 21.81
N LEU A 621 13.07 4.38 20.56
CA LEU A 621 14.24 5.21 20.27
C LEU A 621 14.03 6.66 20.75
N ALA A 622 12.88 7.26 20.47
CA ALA A 622 12.56 8.62 20.91
C ALA A 622 12.52 8.77 22.45
N ALA A 623 12.14 7.69 23.14
CA ALA A 623 12.12 7.61 24.60
C ALA A 623 13.50 7.29 25.22
N GLY A 624 14.56 7.20 24.40
CA GLY A 624 15.91 6.83 24.84
C GLY A 624 16.07 5.35 25.22
N ARG A 625 15.15 4.49 24.76
CA ARG A 625 15.18 3.04 24.98
C ARG A 625 15.75 2.33 23.74
N ASP A 626 16.26 1.11 23.91
CA ASP A 626 16.90 0.33 22.84
C ASP A 626 15.88 -0.15 21.79
N PRO A 627 15.99 0.26 20.49
CA PRO A 627 15.10 -0.20 19.42
C PRO A 627 15.48 -1.58 18.85
N ALA A 628 16.64 -2.14 19.20
CA ALA A 628 17.15 -3.37 18.62
C ALA A 628 16.23 -4.60 18.79
N PRO A 629 15.46 -4.78 19.88
CA PRO A 629 14.49 -5.87 19.96
C PRO A 629 13.39 -5.80 18.88
N TYR A 630 12.97 -4.61 18.49
CA TYR A 630 11.94 -4.36 17.47
C TYR A 630 12.51 -4.57 16.06
N ILE A 631 13.74 -4.15 15.80
CA ILE A 631 14.48 -4.44 14.56
C ILE A 631 14.56 -5.95 14.35
N ARG A 632 15.04 -6.71 15.36
CA ARG A 632 15.13 -8.17 15.29
C ARG A 632 13.78 -8.87 15.14
N ALA A 633 12.72 -8.31 15.72
CA ALA A 633 11.37 -8.86 15.56
C ALA A 633 10.89 -8.74 14.10
N ILE A 634 11.06 -7.57 13.48
CA ILE A 634 10.71 -7.36 12.07
C ILE A 634 11.49 -8.32 11.16
N GLU A 635 12.80 -8.43 11.37
CA GLU A 635 13.67 -9.35 10.60
C GLU A 635 13.19 -10.81 10.67
N ARG A 636 12.69 -11.25 11.83
CA ARG A 636 12.19 -12.62 12.02
C ARG A 636 10.76 -12.85 11.54
N PHE A 637 10.00 -11.80 11.26
CA PHE A 637 8.69 -11.90 10.62
C PHE A 637 8.79 -12.00 9.10
N ALA A 638 9.94 -11.66 8.51
CA ALA A 638 10.17 -11.86 7.09
C ALA A 638 10.21 -13.36 6.75
N ASN A 639 9.70 -13.73 5.57
CA ASN A 639 9.81 -15.10 5.09
C ASN A 639 11.26 -15.45 4.66
N SER A 640 11.50 -16.68 4.19
CA SER A 640 12.84 -17.15 3.79
C SER A 640 13.51 -16.31 2.68
N THR A 641 12.73 -15.61 1.88
CA THR A 641 13.21 -14.72 0.81
C THR A 641 13.18 -13.23 1.20
N GLN A 642 13.01 -12.96 2.48
CA GLN A 642 13.02 -11.60 3.06
C GLN A 642 11.82 -10.73 2.64
N LEU A 643 10.64 -11.31 2.41
CA LEU A 643 9.40 -10.57 2.21
C LEU A 643 8.70 -10.31 3.54
N LEU A 644 8.38 -9.06 3.85
CA LEU A 644 7.60 -8.67 5.03
C LEU A 644 6.11 -8.72 4.70
N PRO A 645 5.32 -9.52 5.46
CA PRO A 645 3.89 -9.56 5.25
C PRO A 645 3.17 -8.39 5.90
N GLU A 646 1.96 -8.12 5.44
CA GLU A 646 1.02 -7.23 6.11
C GLU A 646 0.61 -7.78 7.47
N GLN A 647 0.23 -9.08 7.54
CA GLN A 647 -0.35 -9.70 8.74
C GLN A 647 0.31 -11.03 9.07
N ILE A 648 0.45 -11.29 10.38
CA ILE A 648 1.01 -12.51 10.96
C ILE A 648 -0.12 -13.38 11.55
N TRP A 649 -0.07 -14.68 11.26
CA TRP A 649 -0.99 -15.66 11.83
C TRP A 649 -0.70 -15.88 13.33
N ASP A 650 -1.70 -15.63 14.17
CA ASP A 650 -1.58 -15.65 15.63
C ASP A 650 -2.42 -16.75 16.32
N GLN A 651 -2.80 -17.77 15.55
CA GLN A 651 -3.54 -18.94 16.04
C GLN A 651 -2.73 -20.23 15.78
N PRO A 652 -3.14 -21.38 16.34
CA PRO A 652 -2.49 -22.67 16.04
C PRO A 652 -2.41 -22.96 14.54
N ASP A 653 -1.43 -23.77 14.18
CA ASP A 653 -1.18 -24.17 12.80
C ASP A 653 -2.40 -24.81 12.14
N LEU A 654 -2.66 -24.43 10.90
CA LEU A 654 -3.68 -24.99 10.03
C LEU A 654 -3.03 -25.48 8.71
N PRO A 655 -2.38 -26.66 8.71
CA PRO A 655 -1.58 -27.12 7.57
C PRO A 655 -2.36 -27.20 6.25
N ARG A 656 -3.64 -27.62 6.28
CA ARG A 656 -4.51 -27.64 5.08
C ARG A 656 -4.81 -26.26 4.49
N ARG A 657 -4.58 -25.18 5.26
CA ARG A 657 -4.74 -23.78 4.85
C ARG A 657 -3.39 -23.09 4.65
N LEU A 658 -2.28 -23.81 4.81
CA LEU A 658 -0.91 -23.29 4.75
C LEU A 658 -0.69 -22.10 5.72
N LEU A 659 -1.36 -22.12 6.88
CA LEU A 659 -1.21 -21.13 7.94
C LEU A 659 -0.39 -21.74 9.07
N LYS A 660 0.66 -21.05 9.47
CA LYS A 660 1.57 -21.44 10.54
C LYS A 660 1.73 -20.30 11.53
N TYR A 661 1.70 -20.60 12.82
CA TYR A 661 1.88 -19.61 13.89
C TYR A 661 3.16 -18.79 13.70
N GLY A 662 3.05 -17.47 13.74
CA GLY A 662 4.17 -16.55 13.53
C GLY A 662 4.53 -16.28 12.07
N ASN A 663 3.85 -16.89 11.08
CA ASN A 663 4.09 -16.68 9.66
C ASN A 663 2.97 -15.83 9.03
N GLN A 664 3.17 -15.47 7.77
CA GLN A 664 2.23 -14.70 6.95
C GLN A 664 0.84 -15.35 6.83
N THR A 665 -0.19 -14.50 6.70
CA THR A 665 -1.57 -14.89 6.40
C THR A 665 -1.86 -14.85 4.90
N GLY A 666 -3.14 -14.86 4.49
CA GLY A 666 -3.58 -14.57 3.12
C GLY A 666 -3.68 -13.07 2.78
N ALA A 667 -3.30 -12.17 3.71
CA ALA A 667 -3.16 -10.76 3.46
C ALA A 667 -1.95 -10.45 2.55
N ALA A 668 -1.70 -9.19 2.22
CA ALA A 668 -0.62 -8.81 1.31
C ALA A 668 0.77 -9.30 1.77
N THR A 669 1.52 -9.90 0.88
CA THR A 669 2.95 -10.22 1.05
C THR A 669 3.65 -10.06 -0.31
N PRO A 670 4.66 -9.16 -0.42
CA PRO A 670 5.13 -8.22 0.60
C PRO A 670 4.22 -6.99 0.77
N LEU A 671 4.36 -6.26 1.90
CA LEU A 671 3.79 -4.93 2.08
C LEU A 671 4.92 -3.89 2.03
N MET A 672 4.88 -2.96 1.08
CA MET A 672 5.97 -1.98 0.87
C MET A 672 6.12 -1.00 2.03
N TRP A 673 5.04 -0.58 2.64
CA TRP A 673 5.09 0.26 3.84
C TRP A 673 5.87 -0.40 4.99
N ALA A 674 5.71 -1.72 5.20
CA ALA A 674 6.47 -2.45 6.23
C ALA A 674 7.97 -2.49 5.94
N HIS A 675 8.37 -2.70 4.67
CA HIS A 675 9.78 -2.64 4.24
C HIS A 675 10.39 -1.24 4.41
N ALA A 676 9.63 -0.20 4.08
CA ALA A 676 10.06 1.18 4.27
C ALA A 676 10.22 1.54 5.75
N GLU A 677 9.27 1.09 6.60
CA GLU A 677 9.31 1.31 8.03
C GLU A 677 10.55 0.69 8.68
N TYR A 678 10.90 -0.53 8.25
CA TYR A 678 12.12 -1.19 8.71
C TYR A 678 13.39 -0.39 8.33
N ILE A 679 13.51 0.07 7.08
CA ILE A 679 14.65 0.89 6.64
C ILE A 679 14.73 2.20 7.44
N LYS A 680 13.60 2.87 7.64
CA LYS A 680 13.53 4.11 8.43
C LYS A 680 13.94 3.89 9.89
N LEU A 681 13.59 2.73 10.48
CA LEU A 681 14.00 2.38 11.83
C LEU A 681 15.50 2.14 11.94
N LEU A 682 16.12 1.44 10.98
CA LEU A 682 17.58 1.30 10.90
C LEU A 682 18.27 2.66 10.77
N ARG A 683 17.75 3.54 9.91
CA ARG A 683 18.28 4.88 9.74
C ARG A 683 18.13 5.71 11.02
N SER A 684 16.99 5.65 11.67
CA SER A 684 16.76 6.35 12.94
C SER A 684 17.72 5.89 14.03
N THR A 685 18.00 4.58 14.08
CA THR A 685 18.98 4.00 15.00
C THR A 685 20.41 4.48 14.67
N CYS A 686 20.75 4.57 13.39
CA CYS A 686 22.04 5.11 12.93
C CYS A 686 22.23 6.57 13.34
N ASP A 687 21.18 7.38 13.16
CA ASP A 687 21.24 8.83 13.43
C ASP A 687 21.02 9.15 14.92
N GLY A 688 20.61 8.18 15.76
CA GLY A 688 20.24 8.38 17.15
C GLY A 688 19.00 9.26 17.37
N ARG A 689 18.19 9.44 16.31
CA ARG A 689 16.95 10.22 16.32
C ARG A 689 15.98 9.73 15.24
N ILE A 690 14.69 9.98 15.44
CA ILE A 690 13.66 9.59 14.45
C ILE A 690 13.95 10.29 13.11
N PHE A 691 14.06 9.51 12.03
CA PHE A 691 14.29 10.01 10.68
C PHE A 691 13.12 10.87 10.17
N ASP A 692 11.89 10.51 10.49
CA ASP A 692 10.68 11.22 10.05
C ASP A 692 10.39 12.51 10.83
N MET A 693 11.10 12.76 11.93
CA MET A 693 10.93 14.00 12.71
C MET A 693 11.24 15.23 11.86
N ILE A 694 10.37 16.24 11.96
CA ILE A 694 10.51 17.52 11.28
C ILE A 694 10.99 18.54 12.30
N ASP A 695 12.19 19.08 12.10
CA ASP A 695 12.83 20.00 13.07
C ASP A 695 11.97 21.24 13.31
N GLU A 696 11.34 21.80 12.29
CA GLU A 696 10.47 22.97 12.39
C GLU A 696 9.21 22.71 13.24
N VAL A 697 8.67 21.50 13.16
CA VAL A 697 7.53 21.06 13.99
C VAL A 697 7.97 20.88 15.43
N ARG A 698 9.08 20.15 15.66
CA ARG A 698 9.68 19.96 16.99
C ARG A 698 10.00 21.28 17.65
N ASP A 699 10.67 22.18 16.94
CA ASP A 699 11.09 23.48 17.48
C ASP A 699 9.89 24.37 17.81
N ARG A 700 8.78 24.22 17.03
CA ARG A 700 7.54 24.95 17.30
C ARG A 700 6.82 24.44 18.56
N TYR A 701 6.71 23.12 18.71
CA TYR A 701 5.83 22.52 19.74
C TYR A 701 6.53 22.02 20.98
N LEU A 702 7.82 21.67 20.90
CA LEU A 702 8.57 21.16 22.05
C LEU A 702 9.54 22.18 22.69
N SER A 703 9.52 23.44 22.23
CA SER A 703 10.35 24.51 22.83
C SER A 703 9.89 24.84 24.26
N PRO A 704 10.84 25.04 25.18
CA PRO A 704 10.51 25.42 26.57
C PRO A 704 9.71 26.72 26.63
N GLY A 705 8.68 26.76 27.48
CA GLY A 705 7.90 27.99 27.75
C GLY A 705 6.85 28.32 26.69
N ARG A 706 6.64 27.48 25.68
CA ARG A 706 5.55 27.64 24.73
C ARG A 706 4.19 27.65 25.43
N LYS A 707 3.31 28.57 25.02
CA LYS A 707 1.91 28.61 25.46
C LYS A 707 1.02 28.01 24.37
N PRO A 708 0.04 27.15 24.69
CA PRO A 708 -0.94 26.66 23.73
C PRO A 708 -1.69 27.82 23.06
N SER A 709 -2.12 27.61 21.83
CA SER A 709 -2.98 28.55 21.12
C SER A 709 -4.34 28.68 21.84
N ARG A 710 -4.87 29.87 21.84
CA ARG A 710 -6.24 30.19 22.31
C ARG A 710 -7.14 30.57 21.12
N LEU A 711 -6.74 30.22 19.90
CA LEU A 711 -7.53 30.42 18.70
C LEU A 711 -8.60 29.33 18.61
N ILE A 712 -9.83 29.74 18.39
CA ILE A 712 -10.98 28.88 18.07
C ILE A 712 -11.46 29.25 16.69
N VAL A 713 -11.68 28.29 15.79
CA VAL A 713 -12.05 28.56 14.40
C VAL A 713 -13.49 28.11 14.15
N TRP A 714 -14.32 29.04 13.75
CA TRP A 714 -15.69 28.83 13.25
C TRP A 714 -15.69 28.83 11.71
N LYS A 715 -16.29 27.80 11.10
CA LYS A 715 -16.52 27.70 9.66
C LYS A 715 -17.96 27.27 9.40
N ALA A 716 -18.50 27.58 8.20
CA ALA A 716 -19.86 27.19 7.84
C ALA A 716 -20.12 25.67 7.89
N ASN A 717 -19.10 24.85 7.60
CA ASN A 717 -19.12 23.39 7.69
C ASN A 717 -18.69 22.83 9.05
N ARG A 718 -18.30 23.68 10.02
CA ARG A 718 -18.00 23.34 11.40
C ARG A 718 -18.29 24.53 12.30
N ARG A 719 -19.50 24.52 12.89
CA ARG A 719 -20.00 25.65 13.70
C ARG A 719 -19.71 25.42 15.18
N VAL A 720 -18.60 26.02 15.62
CA VAL A 720 -18.24 26.00 17.03
C VAL A 720 -19.36 26.60 17.87
N LYS A 721 -19.80 25.91 18.96
CA LYS A 721 -20.93 26.30 19.78
C LYS A 721 -20.53 27.21 20.93
N SER A 722 -19.29 27.13 21.41
CA SER A 722 -18.82 27.91 22.54
C SER A 722 -17.35 28.32 22.43
N VAL A 723 -16.99 29.38 23.10
CA VAL A 723 -15.63 29.94 23.24
C VAL A 723 -15.39 30.40 24.68
N ALA A 724 -14.18 30.23 25.21
CA ALA A 724 -13.89 30.66 26.58
C ALA A 724 -13.51 32.15 26.66
N PRO A 725 -13.73 32.82 27.80
CA PRO A 725 -13.22 34.17 28.03
C PRO A 725 -11.70 34.25 27.84
N GLY A 726 -11.26 35.24 27.08
CA GLY A 726 -9.85 35.47 26.75
C GLY A 726 -9.35 34.65 25.55
N ASP A 727 -10.19 33.86 24.90
CA ASP A 727 -9.86 33.22 23.62
C ASP A 727 -10.01 34.21 22.47
N ARG A 728 -9.52 33.80 21.27
CA ARG A 728 -9.76 34.50 20.00
C ARG A 728 -10.65 33.62 19.12
N LEU A 729 -11.80 34.15 18.73
CA LEU A 729 -12.73 33.52 17.79
C LEU A 729 -12.42 34.00 16.38
N ARG A 730 -11.98 33.07 15.51
CA ARG A 730 -11.84 33.31 14.06
C ARG A 730 -13.08 32.85 13.34
N ILE A 731 -13.75 33.75 12.63
CA ILE A 731 -14.87 33.43 11.73
C ILE A 731 -14.30 33.44 10.31
N GLN A 732 -14.36 32.28 9.63
CA GLN A 732 -13.66 32.02 8.37
C GLN A 732 -14.63 31.61 7.27
N SER A 733 -14.41 32.12 6.04
CA SER A 733 -15.14 31.77 4.81
C SER A 733 -14.19 31.73 3.61
N LYS A 734 -14.63 31.14 2.49
CA LYS A 734 -13.97 31.25 1.18
C LYS A 734 -14.39 32.51 0.41
N GLN A 735 -15.50 33.13 0.79
CA GLN A 735 -16.04 34.32 0.17
C GLN A 735 -15.73 35.54 1.04
N GLY A 736 -15.46 36.65 0.42
CA GLY A 736 -15.26 37.90 1.11
C GLY A 736 -16.54 38.46 1.76
N PHE A 737 -16.46 38.92 3.00
CA PHE A 737 -17.62 39.36 3.75
C PHE A 737 -17.30 40.56 4.67
N THR A 738 -18.38 41.27 5.08
CA THR A 738 -18.37 42.09 6.26
C THR A 738 -19.14 41.34 7.34
N LEU A 739 -18.49 41.09 8.49
CA LEU A 739 -19.11 40.49 9.64
C LEU A 739 -19.89 41.55 10.40
N HIS A 740 -21.21 41.39 10.53
CA HIS A 740 -22.09 42.18 11.38
C HIS A 740 -22.29 41.43 12.68
N TRP A 741 -21.78 41.93 13.80
CA TRP A 741 -21.70 41.18 15.05
C TRP A 741 -21.92 41.99 16.31
N SER A 742 -22.30 41.32 17.38
CA SER A 742 -22.50 41.87 18.73
C SER A 742 -22.05 40.89 19.79
N SER A 743 -21.55 41.40 20.94
CA SER A 743 -21.18 40.64 22.14
C SER A 743 -22.09 40.97 23.34
N ASP A 744 -23.23 41.64 23.12
CA ASP A 744 -24.16 42.12 24.15
C ASP A 744 -25.63 42.06 23.73
N GLU A 745 -26.02 40.98 23.01
CA GLU A 745 -27.39 40.70 22.57
C GLU A 745 -27.96 41.81 21.68
N TRP A 746 -27.15 42.29 20.71
CA TRP A 746 -27.48 43.31 19.75
C TRP A 746 -27.74 44.74 20.31
N GLN A 747 -27.27 45.02 21.57
CA GLN A 747 -27.35 46.38 22.10
C GLN A 747 -26.35 47.33 21.43
N HIS A 748 -25.15 46.79 21.12
CA HIS A 748 -24.16 47.47 20.30
C HIS A 748 -23.78 46.55 19.15
N VAL A 749 -23.67 47.12 17.96
CA VAL A 749 -23.38 46.41 16.72
C VAL A 749 -22.06 46.89 16.14
N ASN A 750 -21.25 45.92 15.64
CA ASN A 750 -20.01 46.20 14.96
C ASN A 750 -20.03 45.62 13.56
N ASP A 751 -19.43 46.34 12.62
CA ASP A 751 -19.20 45.86 11.26
C ASP A 751 -17.69 45.74 10.99
N THR A 752 -17.22 44.52 10.73
CA THR A 752 -15.79 44.22 10.53
C THR A 752 -15.57 43.55 9.19
N GLY A 753 -14.79 44.19 8.31
CA GLY A 753 -14.45 43.57 7.01
C GLY A 753 -13.48 42.41 7.17
N SER A 754 -13.72 41.34 6.40
CA SER A 754 -12.83 40.17 6.40
C SER A 754 -11.46 40.50 5.78
N ILE A 755 -10.42 39.80 6.27
CA ILE A 755 -9.04 39.88 5.79
C ILE A 755 -8.85 38.71 4.82
N ALA A 756 -8.45 39.02 3.56
CA ALA A 756 -8.17 38.00 2.56
C ALA A 756 -6.77 37.40 2.76
N THR A 757 -6.65 36.11 2.51
CA THR A 757 -5.38 35.39 2.45
C THR A 757 -5.09 34.93 1.01
N PRO A 758 -3.82 34.87 0.59
CA PRO A 758 -3.45 34.26 -0.71
C PRO A 758 -3.85 32.78 -0.84
N LEU A 759 -4.12 32.11 0.30
CA LEU A 759 -4.60 30.73 0.34
C LEU A 759 -6.08 30.56 -0.11
N GLY A 760 -6.82 31.66 -0.34
CA GLY A 760 -8.22 31.65 -0.79
C GLY A 760 -9.24 31.56 0.35
N PHE A 761 -8.84 31.91 1.56
CA PHE A 761 -9.74 32.12 2.70
C PHE A 761 -9.76 33.59 3.11
N GLU A 762 -10.92 34.01 3.62
CA GLU A 762 -11.09 35.28 4.30
C GLU A 762 -11.58 35.06 5.72
N TYR A 763 -11.16 35.91 6.66
CA TYR A 763 -11.50 35.74 8.07
C TYR A 763 -11.61 37.06 8.82
N VAL A 764 -12.35 37.00 9.94
CA VAL A 764 -12.38 38.05 10.97
C VAL A 764 -12.00 37.39 12.31
N ASP A 765 -11.08 38.02 13.03
CA ASP A 765 -10.68 37.61 14.37
C ASP A 765 -11.37 38.50 15.41
N LEU A 766 -12.04 37.90 16.38
CA LEU A 766 -12.71 38.58 17.49
C LEU A 766 -12.01 38.16 18.80
N ASP A 767 -11.41 39.11 19.51
CA ASP A 767 -10.86 38.85 20.87
C ASP A 767 -12.01 38.81 21.88
N VAL A 768 -12.20 37.69 22.55
CA VAL A 768 -13.25 37.47 23.57
C VAL A 768 -12.79 38.09 24.88
N ALA A 769 -13.51 39.09 25.36
CA ALA A 769 -13.17 39.75 26.61
C ALA A 769 -13.10 38.78 27.80
N ALA A 770 -12.20 39.03 28.75
CA ALA A 770 -12.02 38.13 29.93
C ALA A 770 -13.24 38.12 30.85
N ASP A 771 -14.08 39.13 30.79
CA ASP A 771 -15.33 39.26 31.54
C ASP A 771 -16.59 39.03 30.70
N ALA A 772 -16.43 38.58 29.44
CA ALA A 772 -17.53 38.27 28.56
C ALA A 772 -18.49 37.21 29.17
N ARG A 773 -19.80 37.46 29.00
CA ARG A 773 -20.88 36.58 29.48
C ARG A 773 -21.95 36.32 28.42
N ALA A 774 -22.28 37.36 27.64
CA ALA A 774 -23.25 37.29 26.57
C ALA A 774 -22.66 36.54 25.35
N PRO A 775 -23.46 35.79 24.57
CA PRO A 775 -22.98 35.11 23.36
C PRO A 775 -22.52 36.12 22.31
N ILE A 776 -21.55 35.73 21.53
CA ILE A 776 -21.18 36.44 20.30
C ILE A 776 -22.18 36.05 19.23
N ARG A 777 -23.00 37.07 18.81
CA ARG A 777 -23.98 36.90 17.72
C ARG A 777 -23.43 37.57 16.47
N PHE A 778 -23.64 36.94 15.32
CA PHE A 778 -23.16 37.51 14.05
C PHE A 778 -23.94 36.99 12.85
N THR A 779 -23.87 37.77 11.73
CA THR A 779 -24.35 37.43 10.42
C THR A 779 -23.37 37.96 9.37
N PHE A 780 -23.51 37.49 8.12
CA PHE A 780 -22.65 37.88 7.03
C PHE A 780 -23.35 38.84 6.10
N ASN A 781 -22.63 39.89 5.67
CA ASN A 781 -22.92 40.66 4.46
C ASN A 781 -21.87 40.30 3.40
N TRP A 782 -22.27 39.53 2.38
CA TRP A 782 -21.37 39.01 1.34
C TRP A 782 -20.92 40.12 0.41
N ARG A 783 -19.60 40.29 0.22
CA ARG A 783 -19.02 41.39 -0.53
C ARG A 783 -19.32 41.32 -2.03
N GLU A 784 -19.28 40.12 -2.63
CA GLU A 784 -19.51 39.92 -4.06
C GLU A 784 -20.97 40.15 -4.45
N THR A 785 -21.89 39.53 -3.75
CA THR A 785 -23.35 39.58 -4.05
C THR A 785 -24.03 40.80 -3.44
N ARG A 786 -23.38 41.50 -2.49
CA ARG A 786 -23.95 42.58 -1.68
C ARG A 786 -25.24 42.18 -0.97
N SER A 787 -25.36 40.93 -0.57
CA SER A 787 -26.52 40.35 0.08
C SER A 787 -26.19 39.89 1.50
N TRP A 788 -27.23 39.98 2.33
CA TRP A 788 -27.16 39.36 3.69
C TRP A 788 -27.33 37.87 3.62
N GLU A 789 -26.72 37.13 4.58
CA GLU A 789 -26.85 35.69 4.77
C GLU A 789 -28.31 35.26 5.03
N GLY A 790 -29.13 36.13 5.63
CA GLY A 790 -30.55 35.87 5.93
C GLY A 790 -30.78 35.09 7.21
N ARG A 791 -29.74 34.81 7.99
CA ARG A 791 -29.84 34.24 9.33
C ARG A 791 -28.69 34.71 10.26
N ASP A 792 -28.95 34.62 11.57
CA ASP A 792 -27.94 34.88 12.57
C ASP A 792 -27.33 33.59 13.10
N TYR A 793 -26.08 33.70 13.52
CA TYR A 793 -25.32 32.66 14.20
C TYR A 793 -25.01 33.16 15.64
N ALA A 794 -24.81 32.22 16.57
CA ALA A 794 -24.42 32.52 17.93
C ALA A 794 -23.33 31.53 18.42
N VAL A 795 -22.30 32.06 19.07
CA VAL A 795 -21.30 31.32 19.81
C VAL A 795 -21.40 31.70 21.27
N THR A 796 -21.71 30.75 22.14
CA THR A 796 -21.89 31.00 23.59
C THR A 796 -20.54 31.18 24.27
N ILE A 797 -20.55 31.89 25.42
CA ILE A 797 -19.35 31.99 26.24
C ILE A 797 -19.37 30.82 27.24
N ALA A 798 -18.30 29.98 27.20
CA ALA A 798 -18.12 28.88 28.15
C ALA A 798 -17.87 29.45 29.55
N GLY A 799 -18.66 28.97 30.53
CA GLY A 799 -18.60 29.44 31.93
C GLY A 799 -17.44 28.86 32.71
#